data_0fa5a37a1e91c2cb37134aa05eb12b92
#
_entry.id   0fa5a37a1e91c2cb37134aa05eb12b92
#
_cell.length_a   1.000
_cell.length_b   1.000
_cell.length_c   1.000
_cell.angle_alpha   90.00
_cell.angle_beta   90.00
_cell.angle_gamma   90.00
#
_symmetry.space_group_name_H-M   'P 1'
#
loop_
_entity.id
_entity.type
_entity.pdbx_description
1 polymer ?
#
loop_
_entity_poly.entity_id
_entity_poly.type
_entity_poly.pdbx_seq_one_letter_code
_entity_poly.pdbx_strand_id
1 'polypeptide(L)'
;MKIAFTHNLRLTDSEEEAEFDSIATVDAIANGLRVGGHEVEKIEVTGPASHLAARIESFAPDLIFNTAEGRRGRSREAFYPALFEELGFPYTGSDAYVMTVTLDKWMTKLVLAAQGIDTPRARMVVPDDMQRGRDVGLLGLAYPVIVKPNFEGSSKGITDDAVARDLRSLSELLPRALRRYPAGVLVEEFVPGTDVTVPFVEGVGDDDGVLTPVDYVIDVGAKTRFNIYDYRLKSSEAGRVQVRCPPDLQRDVVARLRALTKVAIRTLGVRDLCRVDFRLADDGRIFLLEINALPSLEPGGSTFSAAAREGLDYEATLAAVVTSAASRQGLMVPQVGRRKRQPEALRIGFSYNVKRVDSRGGDDTEAEYDAPETINAIRDGIESYGHMVVPLEATAELPRQLMDARLDLVFNIAEGVSGRNREAAVPALCELMGIPYTGSDAATLSIALDKALSKRVLRQHGIPTPEFQVMETGRERLHPRMKFPLIVKPNQEGSSKGVSAHASVVDDEESLRQVVRELVEKYRQPALIEYYIAGREFTVGLLGDKRPRVLPPMEIIFRDKGNPRPVYDYQIKQEWEKHVFYECPAHLTPTELRSMERIARETFVALDCRDVARVDLRMDDAGEIYVLEVNPLPGLTPGYSDLCLIAKAANIDYRSLIGEILAGGLKRMREKRRAEAREAEAARAPSNGNGNGNGESAREGGKDNGKSENGGRPEAKTSSVAEGVPPILPPNS
;
A
#
# COMPACT_ATOMS: atom_id res chain seq x y z
N MET A 1 -19.37 6.65 10.71
CA MET A 1 -19.83 5.55 9.84
C MET A 1 -20.80 4.67 10.60
N LYS A 2 -21.71 4.02 9.89
CA LYS A 2 -22.50 2.91 10.41
C LYS A 2 -21.67 1.64 10.34
N ILE A 3 -21.45 0.98 11.47
CA ILE A 3 -20.67 -0.26 11.54
C ILE A 3 -21.57 -1.39 12.03
N ALA A 4 -21.73 -2.43 11.20
CA ALA A 4 -22.29 -3.69 11.66
C ALA A 4 -21.19 -4.53 12.32
N PHE A 5 -21.28 -4.77 13.62
CA PHE A 5 -20.32 -5.61 14.33
C PHE A 5 -20.83 -7.06 14.37
N THR A 6 -20.28 -7.91 13.51
CA THR A 6 -20.63 -9.33 13.40
C THR A 6 -19.72 -10.19 14.29
N HIS A 7 -20.33 -11.04 15.14
CA HIS A 7 -19.62 -11.85 16.12
C HIS A 7 -20.36 -13.14 16.45
N ASN A 8 -19.66 -14.14 16.97
CA ASN A 8 -20.26 -15.27 17.67
C ASN A 8 -20.16 -15.01 19.19
N LEU A 9 -21.26 -15.24 19.90
CA LEU A 9 -21.31 -15.05 21.34
C LEU A 9 -21.06 -16.36 22.08
N ARG A 10 -20.11 -16.36 23.02
CA ARG A 10 -19.86 -17.48 23.93
C ARG A 10 -20.92 -17.50 25.02
N LEU A 11 -21.75 -18.53 25.00
CA LEU A 11 -22.84 -18.74 25.98
C LEU A 11 -22.47 -19.78 27.03
N THR A 12 -21.52 -20.67 26.73
CA THR A 12 -21.08 -21.75 27.62
C THR A 12 -19.56 -21.84 27.69
N ASP A 13 -19.05 -22.56 28.70
CA ASP A 13 -17.60 -22.85 28.80
C ASP A 13 -17.20 -24.10 28.00
N SER A 14 -18.05 -24.53 27.04
CA SER A 14 -17.72 -25.66 26.19
C SER A 14 -16.53 -25.38 25.26
N GLU A 15 -15.73 -26.39 24.99
CA GLU A 15 -14.62 -26.28 24.04
C GLU A 15 -15.08 -25.91 22.63
N GLU A 16 -16.34 -26.22 22.27
CA GLU A 16 -16.91 -25.85 20.97
C GLU A 16 -17.02 -24.33 20.80
N GLU A 17 -17.28 -23.60 21.90
CA GLU A 17 -17.42 -22.14 21.92
C GLU A 17 -16.12 -21.41 22.34
N ALA A 18 -14.99 -22.11 22.40
CA ALA A 18 -13.72 -21.56 22.89
C ALA A 18 -13.16 -20.39 22.06
N GLU A 19 -13.55 -20.31 20.79
CA GLU A 19 -13.15 -19.24 19.88
C GLU A 19 -14.12 -18.05 19.89
N PHE A 20 -15.32 -18.22 20.50
CA PHE A 20 -16.35 -17.19 20.51
C PHE A 20 -16.06 -16.11 21.54
N ASP A 21 -16.48 -14.89 21.24
CA ASP A 21 -16.31 -13.75 22.10
C ASP A 21 -17.19 -13.79 23.35
N SER A 22 -16.66 -13.46 24.52
CA SER A 22 -17.46 -13.26 25.72
C SER A 22 -18.34 -12.02 25.58
N ILE A 23 -19.42 -11.93 26.36
CA ILE A 23 -20.27 -10.71 26.43
C ILE A 23 -19.39 -9.48 26.72
N ALA A 24 -18.45 -9.60 27.65
CA ALA A 24 -17.54 -8.52 28.02
C ALA A 24 -16.66 -8.07 26.86
N THR A 25 -16.15 -9.02 26.05
CA THR A 25 -15.35 -8.72 24.85
C THR A 25 -16.20 -8.05 23.78
N VAL A 26 -17.40 -8.57 23.51
CA VAL A 26 -18.36 -7.97 22.56
C VAL A 26 -18.70 -6.55 22.93
N ASP A 27 -18.97 -6.30 24.22
CA ASP A 27 -19.28 -4.95 24.73
C ASP A 27 -18.07 -4.01 24.67
N ALA A 28 -16.88 -4.50 24.97
CA ALA A 28 -15.64 -3.72 24.89
C ALA A 28 -15.37 -3.29 23.42
N ILE A 29 -15.48 -4.19 22.47
CA ILE A 29 -15.31 -3.88 21.03
C ILE A 29 -16.36 -2.87 20.58
N ALA A 30 -17.64 -3.12 20.85
CA ALA A 30 -18.72 -2.22 20.46
C ALA A 30 -18.56 -0.82 21.06
N ASN A 31 -18.14 -0.72 22.31
CA ASN A 31 -17.88 0.55 22.97
C ASN A 31 -16.65 1.26 22.39
N GLY A 32 -15.56 0.53 22.12
CA GLY A 32 -14.37 1.09 21.48
C GLY A 32 -14.69 1.67 20.09
N LEU A 33 -15.50 0.98 19.30
CA LEU A 33 -15.97 1.48 18.00
C LEU A 33 -16.85 2.73 18.16
N ARG A 34 -17.72 2.78 19.18
CA ARG A 34 -18.55 3.97 19.45
C ARG A 34 -17.72 5.16 19.93
N VAL A 35 -16.71 4.94 20.77
CA VAL A 35 -15.74 5.97 21.16
C VAL A 35 -15.00 6.49 19.93
N GLY A 36 -14.77 5.64 18.92
CA GLY A 36 -14.30 6.00 17.59
C GLY A 36 -15.30 6.82 16.76
N GLY A 37 -16.48 7.23 17.32
CA GLY A 37 -17.48 8.06 16.63
C GLY A 37 -18.32 7.31 15.62
N HIS A 38 -18.42 6.00 15.72
CA HIS A 38 -19.23 5.18 14.82
C HIS A 38 -20.61 4.85 15.44
N GLU A 39 -21.63 4.76 14.59
CA GLU A 39 -22.91 4.14 14.94
C GLU A 39 -22.73 2.62 14.82
N VAL A 40 -22.93 1.86 15.91
CA VAL A 40 -22.60 0.44 15.96
C VAL A 40 -23.81 -0.39 16.28
N GLU A 41 -24.17 -1.30 15.37
CA GLU A 41 -25.11 -2.38 15.59
C GLU A 41 -24.37 -3.71 15.84
N LYS A 42 -24.62 -4.35 16.99
CA LYS A 42 -24.11 -5.69 17.29
C LYS A 42 -24.97 -6.74 16.60
N ILE A 43 -24.36 -7.59 15.78
CA ILE A 43 -25.05 -8.65 15.04
C ILE A 43 -24.42 -10.00 15.41
N GLU A 44 -25.12 -10.73 16.29
CA GLU A 44 -24.77 -12.11 16.58
C GLU A 44 -25.15 -12.98 15.37
N VAL A 45 -24.20 -13.80 14.88
CA VAL A 45 -24.33 -14.49 13.59
C VAL A 45 -24.86 -15.93 13.69
N THR A 46 -25.14 -16.43 14.91
CA THR A 46 -25.68 -17.77 15.11
C THR A 46 -27.11 -17.84 14.58
N GLY A 47 -27.34 -18.73 13.64
CA GLY A 47 -28.68 -18.90 13.05
C GLY A 47 -28.63 -19.03 11.52
N PRO A 48 -29.80 -18.92 10.85
CA PRO A 48 -29.88 -18.98 9.40
C PRO A 48 -29.11 -17.78 8.74
N ALA A 49 -28.30 -18.07 7.72
CA ALA A 49 -27.57 -17.03 6.98
C ALA A 49 -28.48 -15.96 6.34
N SER A 50 -29.71 -16.34 5.98
CA SER A 50 -30.74 -15.41 5.48
C SER A 50 -31.13 -14.34 6.49
N HIS A 51 -31.13 -14.66 7.80
CA HIS A 51 -31.44 -13.70 8.85
C HIS A 51 -30.25 -12.70 9.02
N LEU A 52 -29.02 -13.19 8.92
CA LEU A 52 -27.83 -12.34 8.95
C LEU A 52 -27.84 -11.37 7.77
N ALA A 53 -28.04 -11.88 6.55
CA ALA A 53 -28.11 -11.05 5.34
C ALA A 53 -29.20 -9.97 5.45
N ALA A 54 -30.43 -10.35 5.85
CA ALA A 54 -31.54 -9.41 6.03
C ALA A 54 -31.23 -8.32 7.08
N ARG A 55 -30.55 -8.66 8.18
CA ARG A 55 -30.14 -7.66 9.19
C ARG A 55 -29.11 -6.70 8.66
N ILE A 56 -28.08 -7.20 7.95
CA ILE A 56 -27.04 -6.36 7.34
C ILE A 56 -27.69 -5.42 6.31
N GLU A 57 -28.51 -5.93 5.40
CA GLU A 57 -29.20 -5.12 4.39
C GLU A 57 -30.14 -4.07 5.03
N SER A 58 -30.87 -4.42 6.08
CA SER A 58 -31.77 -3.50 6.79
C SER A 58 -31.02 -2.39 7.52
N PHE A 59 -29.88 -2.70 8.12
CA PHE A 59 -29.03 -1.70 8.79
C PHE A 59 -28.25 -0.83 7.79
N ALA A 60 -27.92 -1.42 6.62
CA ALA A 60 -27.15 -0.78 5.54
C ALA A 60 -25.85 -0.13 6.09
N PRO A 61 -24.92 -0.94 6.62
CA PRO A 61 -23.67 -0.42 7.18
C PRO A 61 -22.73 0.13 6.11
N ASP A 62 -21.94 1.12 6.47
CA ASP A 62 -20.80 1.56 5.65
C ASP A 62 -19.66 0.53 5.69
N LEU A 63 -19.48 -0.15 6.82
CA LEU A 63 -18.43 -1.15 7.06
C LEU A 63 -18.93 -2.23 8.02
N ILE A 64 -18.54 -3.48 7.77
CA ILE A 64 -18.75 -4.58 8.70
C ILE A 64 -17.46 -4.81 9.49
N PHE A 65 -17.52 -4.69 10.82
CA PHE A 65 -16.44 -5.11 11.71
C PHE A 65 -16.65 -6.57 12.08
N ASN A 66 -15.78 -7.46 11.59
CA ASN A 66 -16.01 -8.90 11.70
C ASN A 66 -15.08 -9.57 12.72
N THR A 67 -15.68 -10.28 13.70
CA THR A 67 -15.01 -11.25 14.58
C THR A 67 -15.72 -12.62 14.57
N ALA A 68 -16.56 -12.86 13.55
CA ALA A 68 -17.33 -14.08 13.48
C ALA A 68 -16.50 -15.29 13.02
N GLU A 69 -16.34 -16.29 13.90
CA GLU A 69 -15.55 -17.51 13.68
C GLU A 69 -16.34 -18.62 12.95
N GLY A 70 -17.65 -18.60 13.08
CA GLY A 70 -18.51 -19.67 12.57
C GLY A 70 -18.45 -20.96 13.38
N ARG A 71 -19.44 -21.82 13.16
CA ARG A 71 -19.64 -23.03 13.99
C ARG A 71 -19.21 -24.31 13.31
N ARG A 72 -19.27 -24.42 12.00
CA ARG A 72 -19.18 -25.72 11.30
C ARG A 72 -18.33 -25.67 10.05
N GLY A 73 -17.55 -26.72 9.87
CA GLY A 73 -16.82 -26.96 8.65
C GLY A 73 -15.45 -26.29 8.60
N ARG A 74 -14.63 -26.77 7.67
CA ARG A 74 -13.24 -26.31 7.49
C ARG A 74 -13.12 -24.92 6.86
N SER A 75 -14.22 -24.33 6.42
CA SER A 75 -14.27 -22.99 5.85
C SER A 75 -15.18 -22.06 6.67
N ARG A 76 -15.38 -22.35 7.97
CA ARG A 76 -16.31 -21.62 8.82
C ARG A 76 -15.98 -20.14 8.94
N GLU A 77 -14.70 -19.79 9.10
CA GLU A 77 -14.24 -18.41 9.20
C GLU A 77 -14.33 -17.67 7.87
N ALA A 78 -14.13 -18.36 6.75
CA ALA A 78 -14.21 -17.80 5.40
C ALA A 78 -15.64 -17.51 4.94
N PHE A 79 -16.65 -18.14 5.57
CA PHE A 79 -18.05 -18.00 5.17
C PHE A 79 -18.55 -16.56 5.26
N TYR A 80 -18.21 -15.86 6.32
CA TYR A 80 -18.70 -14.49 6.55
C TYR A 80 -18.05 -13.48 5.59
N PRO A 81 -16.73 -13.43 5.40
CA PRO A 81 -16.14 -12.61 4.36
C PRO A 81 -16.72 -12.86 2.96
N ALA A 82 -16.89 -14.14 2.57
CA ALA A 82 -17.51 -14.48 1.30
C ALA A 82 -18.95 -13.98 1.16
N LEU A 83 -19.73 -14.05 2.23
CA LEU A 83 -21.11 -13.52 2.26
C LEU A 83 -21.09 -11.99 2.13
N PHE A 84 -20.20 -11.30 2.81
CA PHE A 84 -20.10 -9.83 2.74
C PHE A 84 -19.66 -9.35 1.35
N GLU A 85 -18.76 -10.09 0.70
CA GLU A 85 -18.36 -9.85 -0.70
C GLU A 85 -19.53 -10.00 -1.66
N GLU A 86 -20.32 -11.09 -1.52
CA GLU A 86 -21.51 -11.34 -2.35
C GLU A 86 -22.59 -10.28 -2.14
N LEU A 87 -22.78 -9.81 -0.90
CA LEU A 87 -23.71 -8.74 -0.58
C LEU A 87 -23.18 -7.33 -0.93
N GLY A 88 -21.90 -7.20 -1.31
CA GLY A 88 -21.28 -5.94 -1.69
C GLY A 88 -20.97 -5.01 -0.52
N PHE A 89 -20.86 -5.51 0.72
CA PHE A 89 -20.51 -4.70 1.89
C PHE A 89 -19.02 -4.75 2.21
N PRO A 90 -18.37 -3.59 2.41
CA PRO A 90 -17.01 -3.51 2.96
C PRO A 90 -16.91 -4.15 4.34
N TYR A 91 -15.77 -4.78 4.64
CA TYR A 91 -15.55 -5.46 5.93
C TYR A 91 -14.10 -5.39 6.38
N THR A 92 -13.87 -5.61 7.70
CA THR A 92 -12.54 -5.70 8.30
C THR A 92 -11.99 -7.12 8.23
N GLY A 93 -10.65 -7.22 8.16
CA GLY A 93 -9.92 -8.47 8.14
C GLY A 93 -9.64 -8.99 6.73
N SER A 94 -9.12 -10.18 6.68
CA SER A 94 -8.71 -10.86 5.45
C SER A 94 -9.92 -11.41 4.68
N ASP A 95 -9.74 -11.61 3.36
CA ASP A 95 -10.77 -12.19 2.50
C ASP A 95 -11.00 -13.69 2.75
N ALA A 96 -12.04 -14.23 2.14
CA ALA A 96 -12.45 -15.62 2.32
C ALA A 96 -11.37 -16.63 1.93
N TYR A 97 -10.53 -16.31 0.94
CA TYR A 97 -9.43 -17.17 0.52
C TYR A 97 -8.35 -17.25 1.60
N VAL A 98 -7.91 -16.11 2.11
CA VAL A 98 -6.92 -16.03 3.18
C VAL A 98 -7.42 -16.73 4.44
N MET A 99 -8.68 -16.49 4.84
CA MET A 99 -9.30 -17.15 6.00
C MET A 99 -9.35 -18.66 5.84
N THR A 100 -9.65 -19.17 4.64
CA THR A 100 -9.62 -20.62 4.36
C THR A 100 -8.22 -21.20 4.50
N VAL A 101 -7.21 -20.53 3.96
CA VAL A 101 -5.80 -21.00 3.99
C VAL A 101 -5.23 -20.93 5.40
N THR A 102 -5.47 -19.84 6.14
CA THR A 102 -4.90 -19.65 7.49
C THR A 102 -5.52 -20.59 8.52
N LEU A 103 -6.81 -20.94 8.41
CA LEU A 103 -7.45 -21.95 9.25
C LEU A 103 -6.91 -23.36 8.99
N ASP A 104 -6.52 -23.67 7.76
CA ASP A 104 -5.88 -24.93 7.37
C ASP A 104 -4.39 -24.91 7.69
N LYS A 105 -4.01 -25.42 8.88
CA LYS A 105 -2.61 -25.43 9.35
C LYS A 105 -1.68 -26.17 8.39
N TRP A 106 -2.16 -27.24 7.75
CA TRP A 106 -1.39 -28.01 6.78
C TRP A 106 -1.09 -27.18 5.53
N MET A 107 -2.12 -26.55 4.94
CA MET A 107 -1.96 -25.69 3.76
C MET A 107 -1.08 -24.47 4.05
N THR A 108 -1.29 -23.81 5.19
CA THR A 108 -0.46 -22.70 5.64
C THR A 108 1.03 -23.10 5.69
N LYS A 109 1.34 -24.25 6.29
CA LYS A 109 2.73 -24.75 6.36
C LYS A 109 3.32 -25.04 4.98
N LEU A 110 2.56 -25.66 4.08
CA LEU A 110 3.03 -25.95 2.72
C LEU A 110 3.37 -24.66 1.94
N VAL A 111 2.48 -23.68 2.02
CA VAL A 111 2.66 -22.39 1.32
C VAL A 111 3.87 -21.64 1.87
N LEU A 112 4.01 -21.57 3.20
CA LEU A 112 5.09 -20.82 3.84
C LEU A 112 6.45 -21.53 3.76
N ALA A 113 6.49 -22.87 3.80
CA ALA A 113 7.72 -23.63 3.56
C ALA A 113 8.29 -23.39 2.16
N ALA A 114 7.43 -23.20 1.16
CA ALA A 114 7.85 -22.80 -0.19
C ALA A 114 8.52 -21.41 -0.26
N GLN A 115 8.31 -20.57 0.76
CA GLN A 115 8.96 -19.26 0.92
C GLN A 115 10.20 -19.29 1.85
N GLY A 116 10.65 -20.49 2.22
CA GLY A 116 11.80 -20.66 3.10
C GLY A 116 11.53 -20.37 4.58
N ILE A 117 10.25 -20.34 5.00
CA ILE A 117 9.91 -20.24 6.41
C ILE A 117 9.89 -21.62 7.04
N ASP A 118 10.73 -21.83 8.04
CA ASP A 118 10.77 -23.10 8.75
C ASP A 118 9.48 -23.36 9.51
N THR A 119 8.92 -24.55 9.29
CA THR A 119 7.77 -25.07 10.04
C THR A 119 8.13 -26.46 10.56
N PRO A 120 7.61 -26.93 11.72
CA PRO A 120 7.83 -28.30 12.14
C PRO A 120 7.37 -29.29 11.06
N ARG A 121 8.14 -30.35 10.83
CA ARG A 121 7.75 -31.39 9.87
C ARG A 121 6.44 -32.01 10.29
N ALA A 122 5.52 -32.13 9.36
CA ALA A 122 4.16 -32.56 9.66
C ALA A 122 3.59 -33.48 8.58
N ARG A 123 2.49 -34.15 8.91
CA ARG A 123 1.66 -34.91 7.97
C ARG A 123 0.19 -34.72 8.33
N MET A 124 -0.60 -34.42 7.33
CA MET A 124 -2.06 -34.42 7.45
C MET A 124 -2.56 -35.86 7.39
N VAL A 125 -3.44 -36.25 8.33
CA VAL A 125 -4.08 -37.56 8.39
C VAL A 125 -5.58 -37.38 8.47
N VAL A 126 -6.33 -38.07 7.61
CA VAL A 126 -7.80 -38.10 7.57
C VAL A 126 -8.32 -39.49 7.87
N PRO A 127 -9.61 -39.65 8.27
CA PRO A 127 -10.19 -40.97 8.58
C PRO A 127 -10.00 -42.01 7.45
N ASP A 128 -10.10 -41.61 6.20
CA ASP A 128 -9.92 -42.48 5.02
C ASP A 128 -8.54 -43.10 4.95
N ASP A 129 -7.50 -42.41 5.41
CA ASP A 129 -6.13 -42.95 5.44
C ASP A 129 -6.06 -44.19 6.35
N MET A 130 -6.74 -44.13 7.50
CA MET A 130 -6.79 -45.26 8.45
C MET A 130 -7.63 -46.45 7.89
N GLN A 131 -8.73 -46.15 7.22
CA GLN A 131 -9.55 -47.16 6.59
C GLN A 131 -8.85 -47.90 5.44
N ARG A 132 -8.00 -47.19 4.71
CA ARG A 132 -7.15 -47.73 3.62
C ARG A 132 -5.92 -48.45 4.13
N GLY A 133 -5.74 -48.57 5.46
CA GLY A 133 -4.61 -49.28 6.07
C GLY A 133 -3.28 -48.54 5.91
N ARG A 134 -3.29 -47.21 5.81
CA ARG A 134 -2.06 -46.43 5.80
C ARG A 134 -1.27 -46.73 7.09
N ASP A 135 -0.07 -47.23 6.96
CA ASP A 135 0.81 -47.51 8.11
C ASP A 135 1.25 -46.20 8.75
N VAL A 136 0.82 -45.97 9.99
CA VAL A 136 1.22 -44.83 10.80
C VAL A 136 2.73 -44.71 10.98
N GLY A 137 3.45 -45.86 10.96
CA GLY A 137 4.91 -45.90 11.01
C GLY A 137 5.60 -45.28 9.78
N LEU A 138 4.89 -45.18 8.65
CA LEU A 138 5.43 -44.61 7.41
C LEU A 138 5.26 -43.07 7.29
N LEU A 139 4.81 -42.37 8.34
CA LEU A 139 4.69 -40.90 8.32
C LEU A 139 6.09 -40.23 8.19
N GLY A 140 7.18 -40.93 8.54
CA GLY A 140 8.55 -40.42 8.38
C GLY A 140 8.87 -39.22 9.27
N LEU A 141 8.22 -39.13 10.45
CA LEU A 141 8.43 -38.07 11.45
C LEU A 141 9.30 -38.56 12.60
N ALA A 142 10.09 -37.67 13.17
CA ALA A 142 10.88 -37.93 14.38
C ALA A 142 10.01 -37.72 15.64
N TYR A 143 10.12 -38.67 16.59
CA TYR A 143 9.44 -38.56 17.89
C TYR A 143 10.22 -37.65 18.86
N PRO A 144 9.51 -36.97 19.80
CA PRO A 144 8.06 -37.00 20.00
C PRO A 144 7.31 -36.22 18.91
N VAL A 145 6.05 -36.60 18.65
CA VAL A 145 5.16 -35.91 17.75
C VAL A 145 3.92 -35.42 18.50
N ILE A 146 3.35 -34.30 18.07
CA ILE A 146 2.08 -33.77 18.58
C ILE A 146 0.96 -34.01 17.56
N VAL A 147 -0.19 -34.46 18.04
CA VAL A 147 -1.40 -34.63 17.23
C VAL A 147 -2.37 -33.51 17.55
N LYS A 148 -2.66 -32.68 16.57
CA LYS A 148 -3.56 -31.52 16.74
C LYS A 148 -4.60 -31.45 15.62
N PRO A 149 -5.82 -30.93 15.89
CA PRO A 149 -6.79 -30.72 14.83
C PRO A 149 -6.26 -29.71 13.80
N ASN A 150 -6.49 -30.01 12.51
CA ASN A 150 -5.96 -29.14 11.44
C ASN A 150 -6.73 -27.84 11.29
N PHE A 151 -8.06 -27.85 11.57
CA PHE A 151 -8.98 -26.74 11.29
C PHE A 151 -9.57 -26.10 12.56
N GLU A 152 -8.91 -26.19 13.70
CA GLU A 152 -9.37 -25.62 14.96
C GLU A 152 -8.36 -24.61 15.52
N GLY A 153 -8.85 -23.57 16.19
CA GLY A 153 -8.08 -22.56 16.90
C GLY A 153 -8.08 -22.78 18.43
N SER A 154 -7.73 -21.74 19.17
CA SER A 154 -7.76 -21.65 20.64
C SER A 154 -7.16 -22.83 21.40
N SER A 155 -6.16 -23.49 20.85
CA SER A 155 -5.51 -24.70 21.42
C SER A 155 -6.47 -25.87 21.69
N LYS A 156 -7.63 -25.93 20.99
CA LYS A 156 -8.56 -27.07 21.09
C LYS A 156 -7.84 -28.38 20.80
N GLY A 157 -8.04 -29.35 21.66
CA GLY A 157 -7.41 -30.68 21.55
C GLY A 157 -5.88 -30.70 21.78
N ILE A 158 -5.26 -29.59 22.15
CA ILE A 158 -3.82 -29.48 22.44
C ILE A 158 -3.62 -29.53 23.96
N THR A 159 -3.06 -30.68 24.40
CA THR A 159 -2.73 -30.95 25.81
C THR A 159 -1.43 -31.77 25.86
N ASP A 160 -0.87 -32.03 27.04
CA ASP A 160 0.25 -32.94 27.20
C ASP A 160 -0.06 -34.36 26.64
N ASP A 161 -1.31 -34.79 26.70
CA ASP A 161 -1.77 -36.09 26.18
C ASP A 161 -1.84 -36.13 24.64
N ALA A 162 -1.77 -34.96 23.99
CA ALA A 162 -1.67 -34.89 22.53
C ALA A 162 -0.26 -35.19 21.99
N VAL A 163 0.74 -35.39 22.88
CA VAL A 163 2.12 -35.68 22.50
C VAL A 163 2.39 -37.18 22.59
N ALA A 164 2.64 -37.80 21.43
CA ALA A 164 3.08 -39.18 21.32
C ALA A 164 4.60 -39.27 21.26
N ARG A 165 5.17 -40.16 22.08
CA ARG A 165 6.63 -40.31 22.22
C ARG A 165 7.24 -41.39 21.33
N ASP A 166 6.39 -42.27 20.85
CA ASP A 166 6.73 -43.40 20.03
C ASP A 166 5.56 -43.83 19.16
N LEU A 167 5.78 -44.77 18.27
CA LEU A 167 4.78 -45.32 17.38
C LEU A 167 3.59 -45.93 18.12
N ARG A 168 3.80 -46.55 19.26
CA ARG A 168 2.75 -47.20 20.04
C ARG A 168 1.78 -46.15 20.57
N SER A 169 2.29 -45.12 21.24
CA SER A 169 1.46 -44.03 21.77
C SER A 169 0.75 -43.26 20.66
N LEU A 170 1.38 -43.08 19.49
CA LEU A 170 0.73 -42.47 18.33
C LEU A 170 -0.41 -43.36 17.78
N SER A 171 -0.21 -44.68 17.71
CA SER A 171 -1.22 -45.62 17.22
C SER A 171 -2.46 -45.68 18.11
N GLU A 172 -2.32 -45.40 19.41
CA GLU A 172 -3.45 -45.28 20.36
C GLU A 172 -4.13 -43.91 20.32
N LEU A 173 -3.35 -42.84 20.14
CA LEU A 173 -3.82 -41.44 20.15
C LEU A 173 -4.56 -41.08 18.87
N LEU A 174 -4.00 -41.41 17.70
CA LEU A 174 -4.47 -40.98 16.40
C LEU A 174 -5.94 -41.37 16.09
N PRO A 175 -6.40 -42.62 16.35
CA PRO A 175 -7.79 -42.96 16.12
C PRO A 175 -8.77 -42.21 17.03
N ARG A 176 -8.37 -41.82 18.24
CA ARG A 176 -9.18 -41.02 19.15
C ARG A 176 -9.32 -39.60 18.63
N ALA A 177 -8.20 -39.00 18.19
CA ALA A 177 -8.16 -37.65 17.63
C ALA A 177 -9.00 -37.56 16.34
N LEU A 178 -8.92 -38.54 15.44
CA LEU A 178 -9.71 -38.59 14.20
C LEU A 178 -11.21 -38.76 14.44
N ARG A 179 -11.62 -39.52 15.49
CA ARG A 179 -13.04 -39.59 15.86
C ARG A 179 -13.57 -38.23 16.36
N ARG A 180 -12.73 -37.46 17.08
CA ARG A 180 -13.12 -36.16 17.60
C ARG A 180 -13.09 -35.08 16.52
N TYR A 181 -12.10 -35.15 15.62
CA TYR A 181 -11.86 -34.19 14.55
C TYR A 181 -11.88 -34.88 13.17
N PRO A 182 -13.07 -35.24 12.67
CA PRO A 182 -13.21 -36.02 11.44
C PRO A 182 -12.79 -35.28 10.18
N ALA A 183 -12.66 -33.96 10.21
CA ALA A 183 -12.10 -33.17 9.11
C ALA A 183 -10.62 -33.43 8.88
N GLY A 184 -9.92 -34.02 9.88
CA GLY A 184 -8.51 -34.41 9.82
C GLY A 184 -7.67 -33.79 10.93
N VAL A 185 -6.55 -34.44 11.20
CA VAL A 185 -5.58 -34.04 12.21
C VAL A 185 -4.19 -33.88 11.58
N LEU A 186 -3.42 -32.95 12.12
CA LEU A 186 -2.02 -32.74 11.80
C LEU A 186 -1.16 -33.50 12.81
N VAL A 187 -0.33 -34.44 12.34
CA VAL A 187 0.72 -35.08 13.12
C VAL A 187 2.01 -34.35 12.83
N GLU A 188 2.60 -33.72 13.83
CA GLU A 188 3.72 -32.78 13.69
C GLU A 188 4.86 -33.13 14.65
N GLU A 189 6.11 -33.04 14.21
CA GLU A 189 7.27 -33.17 15.10
C GLU A 189 7.20 -32.13 16.21
N PHE A 190 7.25 -32.57 17.45
CA PHE A 190 7.18 -31.66 18.59
C PHE A 190 8.52 -30.95 18.79
N VAL A 191 8.51 -29.63 18.75
CA VAL A 191 9.68 -28.78 18.97
C VAL A 191 9.73 -28.34 20.42
N PRO A 192 10.70 -28.79 21.22
CA PRO A 192 10.94 -28.23 22.56
C PRO A 192 11.31 -26.75 22.47
N GLY A 193 10.84 -25.91 23.41
CA GLY A 193 11.15 -24.49 23.38
C GLY A 193 10.04 -23.62 23.96
N THR A 194 9.96 -22.37 23.54
CA THR A 194 9.02 -21.35 24.04
C THR A 194 8.10 -20.84 22.93
N ASP A 195 6.83 -20.62 23.26
CA ASP A 195 5.85 -20.02 22.35
C ASP A 195 6.02 -18.50 22.33
N VAL A 196 6.12 -17.94 21.11
CA VAL A 196 6.23 -16.50 20.88
C VAL A 196 5.21 -16.10 19.81
N THR A 197 4.50 -15.04 20.08
CA THR A 197 3.46 -14.51 19.22
C THR A 197 3.90 -13.18 18.65
N VAL A 198 3.67 -12.95 17.37
CA VAL A 198 3.91 -11.65 16.72
C VAL A 198 2.59 -11.11 16.19
N PRO A 199 2.01 -10.11 16.84
CA PRO A 199 0.81 -9.46 16.34
C PRO A 199 1.12 -8.55 15.14
N PHE A 200 0.12 -8.40 14.28
CA PHE A 200 0.11 -7.48 13.15
C PHE A 200 -1.17 -6.66 13.18
N VAL A 201 -1.02 -5.33 13.03
CA VAL A 201 -2.11 -4.39 12.80
C VAL A 201 -1.67 -3.45 11.69
N GLU A 202 -2.30 -3.52 10.55
CA GLU A 202 -1.91 -2.81 9.35
C GLU A 202 -1.89 -1.28 9.57
N GLY A 203 -0.82 -0.63 9.15
CA GLY A 203 -0.65 0.82 9.31
C GLY A 203 -0.26 1.29 10.71
N VAL A 204 0.04 0.38 11.65
CA VAL A 204 0.51 0.70 13.00
C VAL A 204 2.01 0.49 13.10
N GLY A 205 2.69 1.39 13.83
CA GLY A 205 4.12 1.31 14.11
C GLY A 205 5.01 1.55 12.89
N ASP A 206 6.31 1.29 13.09
CA ASP A 206 7.36 1.63 12.14
C ASP A 206 7.68 0.51 11.15
N ASP A 207 7.13 -0.69 11.34
CA ASP A 207 7.49 -1.91 10.62
C ASP A 207 6.32 -2.49 9.81
N ASP A 208 5.66 -1.65 9.01
CA ASP A 208 4.53 -2.03 8.13
C ASP A 208 3.41 -2.77 8.87
N GLY A 209 3.16 -2.42 10.13
CA GLY A 209 2.12 -3.04 10.96
C GLY A 209 2.56 -4.24 11.78
N VAL A 210 3.78 -4.76 11.61
CA VAL A 210 4.31 -5.86 12.43
C VAL A 210 4.76 -5.31 13.77
N LEU A 211 4.05 -5.69 14.83
CA LEU A 211 4.27 -5.17 16.18
C LEU A 211 5.39 -5.90 16.92
N THR A 212 5.70 -5.41 18.12
CA THR A 212 6.67 -6.07 19.01
C THR A 212 6.20 -7.48 19.36
N PRO A 213 7.05 -8.53 19.22
CA PRO A 213 6.71 -9.88 19.67
C PRO A 213 6.31 -9.93 21.15
N VAL A 214 5.54 -10.96 21.47
CA VAL A 214 4.99 -11.20 22.82
C VAL A 214 5.27 -12.64 23.20
N ASP A 215 5.68 -12.89 24.44
CA ASP A 215 5.77 -14.23 25.00
C ASP A 215 4.86 -14.40 26.24
N TYR A 216 4.70 -15.65 26.65
CA TYR A 216 3.78 -16.00 27.74
C TYR A 216 4.58 -16.58 28.90
N VAL A 217 4.53 -15.91 30.03
CA VAL A 217 5.14 -16.37 31.29
C VAL A 217 4.12 -17.18 32.06
N ILE A 218 4.33 -18.51 32.12
CA ILE A 218 3.46 -19.44 32.82
C ILE A 218 4.02 -19.67 34.23
N ASP A 219 3.16 -19.57 35.25
CA ASP A 219 3.54 -19.88 36.62
C ASP A 219 4.16 -21.28 36.75
N VAL A 220 5.20 -21.40 37.58
CA VAL A 220 5.96 -22.65 37.73
C VAL A 220 5.07 -23.85 38.06
N GLY A 221 4.03 -23.65 38.91
CA GLY A 221 3.09 -24.70 39.27
C GLY A 221 2.01 -25.02 38.23
N ALA A 222 1.93 -24.24 37.12
CA ALA A 222 1.00 -24.47 36.03
C ALA A 222 1.68 -25.02 34.78
N LYS A 223 3.03 -25.12 34.77
CA LYS A 223 3.77 -25.64 33.62
C LYS A 223 3.41 -27.09 33.35
N THR A 224 3.12 -27.37 32.09
CA THR A 224 2.92 -28.73 31.58
C THR A 224 4.27 -29.40 31.37
N ARG A 225 4.26 -30.74 31.23
CA ARG A 225 5.48 -31.53 30.99
C ARG A 225 6.23 -31.11 29.73
N PHE A 226 5.50 -30.68 28.70
CA PHE A 226 6.02 -30.27 27.40
C PHE A 226 6.07 -28.75 27.23
N ASN A 227 5.78 -27.99 28.28
CA ASN A 227 5.72 -26.54 28.27
C ASN A 227 4.81 -26.00 27.12
N ILE A 228 3.60 -26.56 27.05
CA ILE A 228 2.59 -26.20 26.07
C ILE A 228 1.64 -25.17 26.66
N TYR A 229 1.36 -24.06 25.92
CA TYR A 229 0.30 -23.12 26.25
C TYR A 229 -1.05 -23.71 25.80
N ASP A 230 -1.62 -24.55 26.63
CA ASP A 230 -2.81 -25.37 26.34
C ASP A 230 -4.14 -24.61 26.55
N TYR A 231 -5.26 -25.25 26.19
CA TYR A 231 -6.60 -24.69 26.35
C TYR A 231 -6.94 -24.34 27.79
N ARG A 232 -6.49 -25.14 28.77
CA ARG A 232 -6.72 -24.92 30.19
C ARG A 232 -6.08 -23.57 30.65
N LEU A 233 -4.86 -23.31 30.21
CA LEU A 233 -4.13 -22.06 30.48
C LEU A 233 -4.72 -20.87 29.75
N LYS A 234 -5.46 -21.08 28.66
CA LYS A 234 -6.19 -20.01 27.97
C LYS A 234 -7.58 -19.75 28.56
N SER A 235 -8.14 -20.65 29.36
CA SER A 235 -9.50 -20.59 29.87
C SER A 235 -9.57 -20.56 31.41
N SER A 236 -9.72 -21.71 32.04
CA SER A 236 -9.95 -21.83 33.48
C SER A 236 -8.76 -21.42 34.38
N GLU A 237 -7.55 -21.43 33.85
CA GLU A 237 -6.32 -21.04 34.55
C GLU A 237 -5.63 -19.81 33.91
N ALA A 238 -6.36 -18.99 33.15
CA ALA A 238 -5.81 -17.82 32.47
C ALA A 238 -5.05 -16.84 33.41
N GLY A 239 -5.50 -16.70 34.64
CA GLY A 239 -4.84 -15.90 35.68
C GLY A 239 -3.43 -16.36 36.08
N ARG A 240 -3.00 -17.57 35.61
CA ARG A 240 -1.65 -18.11 35.84
C ARG A 240 -0.67 -17.87 34.66
N VAL A 241 -1.11 -17.12 33.69
CA VAL A 241 -0.31 -16.76 32.51
C VAL A 241 -0.21 -15.24 32.41
N GLN A 242 1.00 -14.74 32.39
CA GLN A 242 1.27 -13.33 32.16
C GLN A 242 1.74 -13.09 30.74
N VAL A 243 1.08 -12.18 30.04
CA VAL A 243 1.51 -11.68 28.73
C VAL A 243 2.68 -10.72 28.92
N ARG A 244 3.84 -11.02 28.35
CA ARG A 244 5.04 -10.20 28.45
C ARG A 244 5.38 -9.54 27.11
N CYS A 245 5.38 -8.22 27.07
CA CYS A 245 5.74 -7.41 25.93
C CYS A 245 6.57 -6.18 26.37
N PRO A 246 7.83 -6.02 25.91
CA PRO A 246 8.57 -6.88 24.97
C PRO A 246 8.94 -8.23 25.61
N PRO A 247 9.18 -9.27 24.81
CA PRO A 247 9.63 -10.57 25.31
C PRO A 247 11.07 -10.49 25.82
N ASP A 248 11.46 -11.41 26.71
CA ASP A 248 12.84 -11.54 27.18
C ASP A 248 13.66 -12.34 26.15
N LEU A 249 13.91 -11.74 24.99
CA LEU A 249 14.61 -12.33 23.87
C LEU A 249 15.73 -11.40 23.36
N GLN A 250 16.75 -11.99 22.76
CA GLN A 250 17.83 -11.24 22.11
C GLN A 250 17.29 -10.42 20.94
N ARG A 251 17.88 -9.25 20.68
CA ARG A 251 17.41 -8.31 19.65
C ARG A 251 17.40 -8.91 18.23
N ASP A 252 18.37 -9.76 17.91
CA ASP A 252 18.44 -10.44 16.63
C ASP A 252 17.31 -11.47 16.45
N VAL A 253 16.94 -12.19 17.51
CA VAL A 253 15.79 -13.11 17.52
C VAL A 253 14.49 -12.33 17.27
N VAL A 254 14.30 -11.21 17.96
CA VAL A 254 13.15 -10.32 17.76
C VAL A 254 13.09 -9.82 16.30
N ALA A 255 14.23 -9.39 15.74
CA ALA A 255 14.30 -8.92 14.37
C ALA A 255 13.95 -10.03 13.37
N ARG A 256 14.45 -11.26 13.58
CA ARG A 256 14.13 -12.43 12.74
C ARG A 256 12.65 -12.80 12.80
N LEU A 257 12.04 -12.83 14.00
CA LEU A 257 10.61 -13.08 14.18
C LEU A 257 9.75 -12.07 13.40
N ARG A 258 10.09 -10.78 13.48
CA ARG A 258 9.40 -9.73 12.73
C ARG A 258 9.57 -9.88 11.22
N ALA A 259 10.78 -10.21 10.76
CA ALA A 259 11.06 -10.44 9.34
C ALA A 259 10.28 -11.64 8.78
N LEU A 260 10.25 -12.77 9.50
CA LEU A 260 9.48 -13.96 9.12
C LEU A 260 7.98 -13.65 9.09
N THR A 261 7.48 -12.90 10.06
CA THR A 261 6.08 -12.43 10.09
C THR A 261 5.74 -11.61 8.86
N LYS A 262 6.59 -10.66 8.44
CA LYS A 262 6.38 -9.88 7.21
C LYS A 262 6.28 -10.76 5.96
N VAL A 263 7.19 -11.72 5.83
CA VAL A 263 7.16 -12.65 4.69
C VAL A 263 5.86 -13.44 4.69
N ALA A 264 5.47 -13.98 5.85
CA ALA A 264 4.26 -14.80 5.98
C ALA A 264 2.99 -14.02 5.63
N ILE A 265 2.82 -12.80 6.17
CA ILE A 265 1.68 -11.92 5.91
C ILE A 265 1.59 -11.56 4.42
N ARG A 266 2.72 -11.17 3.80
CA ARG A 266 2.75 -10.80 2.39
C ARG A 266 2.46 -11.99 1.47
N THR A 267 3.00 -13.17 1.80
CA THR A 267 2.80 -14.39 1.01
C THR A 267 1.33 -14.80 0.97
N LEU A 268 0.65 -14.74 2.10
CA LEU A 268 -0.76 -15.14 2.20
C LEU A 268 -1.73 -14.02 1.84
N GLY A 269 -1.28 -12.76 1.79
CA GLY A 269 -2.14 -11.62 1.54
C GLY A 269 -3.01 -11.21 2.73
N VAL A 270 -2.55 -11.47 3.95
CA VAL A 270 -3.26 -11.11 5.19
C VAL A 270 -3.45 -9.59 5.28
N ARG A 271 -4.62 -9.15 5.75
CA ARG A 271 -5.03 -7.74 5.80
C ARG A 271 -5.51 -7.35 7.18
N ASP A 272 -5.42 -6.05 7.44
CA ASP A 272 -5.91 -5.31 8.61
C ASP A 272 -5.30 -5.79 9.94
N LEU A 273 -5.43 -7.08 10.28
CA LEU A 273 -4.90 -7.63 11.52
C LEU A 273 -4.65 -9.14 11.41
N CYS A 274 -3.69 -9.63 12.16
CA CYS A 274 -3.51 -11.07 12.44
C CYS A 274 -2.56 -11.28 13.63
N ARG A 275 -2.40 -12.53 13.99
CA ARG A 275 -1.38 -13.00 14.94
C ARG A 275 -0.64 -14.18 14.32
N VAL A 276 0.68 -14.12 14.34
CA VAL A 276 1.55 -15.20 13.86
C VAL A 276 2.21 -15.86 15.05
N ASP A 277 1.98 -17.15 15.23
CA ASP A 277 2.47 -17.92 16.37
C ASP A 277 3.69 -18.75 15.96
N PHE A 278 4.76 -18.60 16.73
CA PHE A 278 6.05 -19.26 16.52
C PHE A 278 6.44 -20.12 17.71
N ARG A 279 7.25 -21.13 17.44
CA ARG A 279 8.00 -21.89 18.45
C ARG A 279 9.47 -21.54 18.32
N LEU A 280 10.03 -20.93 19.35
CA LEU A 280 11.46 -20.68 19.47
C LEU A 280 12.07 -21.91 20.16
N ALA A 281 12.82 -22.69 19.41
CA ALA A 281 13.47 -23.89 19.93
C ALA A 281 14.67 -23.54 20.81
N ASP A 282 15.03 -24.46 21.70
CA ASP A 282 16.15 -24.28 22.66
C ASP A 282 17.50 -24.09 21.94
N ASP A 283 17.64 -24.52 20.70
CA ASP A 283 18.82 -24.32 19.84
C ASP A 283 18.79 -23.00 19.04
N GLY A 284 17.80 -22.15 19.29
CA GLY A 284 17.65 -20.83 18.63
C GLY A 284 17.00 -20.84 17.24
N ARG A 285 16.55 -22.00 16.74
CA ARG A 285 15.74 -22.06 15.51
C ARG A 285 14.33 -21.56 15.79
N ILE A 286 13.75 -20.91 14.77
CA ILE A 286 12.40 -20.34 14.82
C ILE A 286 11.51 -21.15 13.88
N PHE A 287 10.44 -21.72 14.40
CA PHE A 287 9.46 -22.47 13.63
C PHE A 287 8.11 -21.77 13.66
N LEU A 288 7.51 -21.47 12.50
CA LEU A 288 6.16 -20.97 12.43
C LEU A 288 5.17 -22.11 12.71
N LEU A 289 4.26 -21.90 13.65
CA LEU A 289 3.24 -22.86 14.02
C LEU A 289 1.95 -22.65 13.26
N GLU A 290 1.39 -21.43 13.32
CA GLU A 290 0.12 -21.07 12.69
C GLU A 290 0.02 -19.55 12.48
N ILE A 291 -0.91 -19.14 11.62
CA ILE A 291 -1.33 -17.74 11.44
C ILE A 291 -2.81 -17.67 11.79
N ASN A 292 -3.14 -16.79 12.72
CA ASN A 292 -4.50 -16.50 13.09
C ASN A 292 -4.93 -15.17 12.48
N ALA A 293 -5.70 -15.24 11.37
CA ALA A 293 -6.18 -14.06 10.64
C ALA A 293 -7.43 -13.44 11.29
N LEU A 294 -8.01 -14.10 12.29
CA LEU A 294 -9.10 -13.61 13.11
C LEU A 294 -8.73 -13.72 14.61
N PRO A 295 -7.73 -12.95 15.07
CA PRO A 295 -7.23 -13.06 16.44
C PRO A 295 -8.27 -12.50 17.43
N SER A 296 -8.31 -13.08 18.64
CA SER A 296 -9.13 -12.53 19.72
C SER A 296 -8.80 -11.06 19.99
N LEU A 297 -9.83 -10.25 20.13
CA LEU A 297 -9.77 -8.82 20.47
C LEU A 297 -10.16 -8.56 21.93
N GLU A 298 -9.97 -9.53 22.79
CA GLU A 298 -10.16 -9.36 24.25
C GLU A 298 -9.21 -8.29 24.81
N PRO A 299 -9.69 -7.34 25.63
CA PRO A 299 -8.86 -6.35 26.31
C PRO A 299 -7.72 -6.99 27.10
N GLY A 300 -6.49 -6.48 26.95
CA GLY A 300 -5.30 -7.02 27.58
C GLY A 300 -4.62 -8.20 26.87
N GLY A 301 -5.19 -8.67 25.77
CA GLY A 301 -4.59 -9.69 24.91
C GLY A 301 -3.26 -9.26 24.27
N SER A 302 -2.55 -10.21 23.65
CA SER A 302 -1.21 -9.99 23.08
C SER A 302 -1.17 -8.87 22.03
N THR A 303 -2.21 -8.74 21.20
CA THR A 303 -2.32 -7.66 20.20
C THR A 303 -2.31 -6.28 20.86
N PHE A 304 -3.11 -6.09 21.92
CA PHE A 304 -3.20 -4.81 22.61
C PHE A 304 -1.96 -4.51 23.45
N SER A 305 -1.35 -5.53 24.06
CA SER A 305 -0.08 -5.38 24.77
C SER A 305 1.04 -4.92 23.84
N ALA A 306 1.08 -5.44 22.61
CA ALA A 306 2.03 -5.01 21.59
C ALA A 306 1.71 -3.62 21.03
N ALA A 307 0.43 -3.31 20.77
CA ALA A 307 -0.02 -2.01 20.29
C ALA A 307 0.25 -0.88 21.29
N ALA A 308 0.17 -1.17 22.59
CA ALA A 308 0.52 -0.23 23.67
C ALA A 308 1.99 0.22 23.60
N ARG A 309 2.89 -0.61 23.08
CA ARG A 309 4.30 -0.23 22.84
C ARG A 309 4.45 0.81 21.72
N GLU A 310 3.50 0.82 20.79
CA GLU A 310 3.39 1.82 19.72
C GLU A 310 2.56 3.04 20.17
N GLY A 311 2.18 3.12 21.46
CA GLY A 311 1.42 4.24 22.05
C GLY A 311 -0.08 4.21 21.76
N LEU A 312 -0.63 3.06 21.37
CA LEU A 312 -2.05 2.87 21.11
C LEU A 312 -2.73 2.22 22.33
N ASP A 313 -3.81 2.82 22.78
CA ASP A 313 -4.75 2.18 23.71
C ASP A 313 -5.68 1.21 22.95
N TYR A 314 -6.62 0.62 23.67
CA TYR A 314 -7.56 -0.36 23.12
C TYR A 314 -8.39 0.24 21.99
N GLU A 315 -8.98 1.40 22.21
CA GLU A 315 -9.84 2.10 21.27
C GLU A 315 -9.07 2.56 20.02
N ALA A 316 -7.86 3.08 20.20
CA ALA A 316 -7.00 3.49 19.08
C ALA A 316 -6.54 2.29 18.23
N THR A 317 -6.35 1.11 18.84
CA THR A 317 -6.04 -0.11 18.12
C THR A 317 -7.22 -0.57 17.25
N LEU A 318 -8.43 -0.57 17.80
CA LEU A 318 -9.65 -0.86 17.02
C LEU A 318 -9.85 0.15 15.88
N ALA A 319 -9.63 1.45 16.17
CA ALA A 319 -9.71 2.49 15.16
C ALA A 319 -8.67 2.32 14.04
N ALA A 320 -7.48 1.78 14.34
CA ALA A 320 -6.48 1.45 13.33
C ALA A 320 -6.96 0.35 12.38
N VAL A 321 -7.58 -0.71 12.92
CA VAL A 321 -8.19 -1.81 12.11
C VAL A 321 -9.31 -1.25 11.22
N VAL A 322 -10.20 -0.43 11.76
CA VAL A 322 -11.28 0.22 10.99
C VAL A 322 -10.69 1.12 9.90
N THR A 323 -9.64 1.88 10.21
CA THR A 323 -8.99 2.79 9.27
C THR A 323 -8.32 2.04 8.12
N SER A 324 -7.65 0.92 8.41
CA SER A 324 -7.03 0.07 7.39
C SER A 324 -8.09 -0.47 6.42
N ALA A 325 -9.14 -1.10 6.95
CA ALA A 325 -10.23 -1.65 6.15
C ALA A 325 -10.96 -0.58 5.33
N ALA A 326 -11.31 0.54 5.94
CA ALA A 326 -11.98 1.66 5.29
C ALA A 326 -11.12 2.25 4.16
N SER A 327 -9.81 2.48 4.41
CA SER A 327 -8.87 2.99 3.40
C SER A 327 -8.76 2.05 2.21
N ARG A 328 -8.73 0.74 2.45
CA ARG A 328 -8.69 -0.29 1.41
C ARG A 328 -9.96 -0.28 0.54
N GLN A 329 -11.09 0.03 1.14
CA GLN A 329 -12.41 0.04 0.48
C GLN A 329 -12.81 1.44 -0.03
N GLY A 330 -11.92 2.45 0.10
CA GLY A 330 -12.21 3.81 -0.33
C GLY A 330 -13.24 4.55 0.54
N LEU A 331 -13.48 4.08 1.77
CA LEU A 331 -14.38 4.71 2.73
C LEU A 331 -13.67 5.79 3.54
N MET A 332 -14.38 6.89 3.82
CA MET A 332 -13.89 7.92 4.74
C MET A 332 -14.13 7.51 6.18
N VAL A 333 -13.06 7.40 6.96
CA VAL A 333 -13.16 7.23 8.42
C VAL A 333 -13.31 8.61 9.04
N PRO A 334 -14.40 8.90 9.79
CA PRO A 334 -14.44 10.09 10.61
C PRO A 334 -13.25 10.05 11.57
N GLN A 335 -12.36 11.02 11.48
CA GLN A 335 -11.28 11.13 12.46
C GLN A 335 -11.87 11.61 13.79
N VAL A 336 -12.36 10.68 14.60
CA VAL A 336 -12.66 10.96 15.99
C VAL A 336 -11.36 10.89 16.77
N GLY A 337 -11.00 12.06 17.27
CA GLY A 337 -9.95 12.37 18.19
C GLY A 337 -9.12 11.22 18.77
N ARG A 338 -8.02 10.83 18.10
CA ARG A 338 -6.82 10.51 18.85
C ARG A 338 -6.68 11.64 19.88
N ARG A 339 -6.63 11.34 21.19
CA ARG A 339 -6.01 12.25 22.15
C ARG A 339 -4.61 12.47 21.61
N LYS A 340 -4.48 13.57 20.88
CA LYS A 340 -3.24 14.00 20.26
C LYS A 340 -2.19 14.09 21.37
N ARG A 341 -1.11 13.30 21.31
CA ARG A 341 0.15 14.04 21.28
C ARG A 341 -0.11 15.12 20.24
N GLN A 342 -0.15 16.38 20.66
CA GLN A 342 -0.30 17.48 19.70
C GLN A 342 0.67 17.15 18.57
N PRO A 343 0.23 17.03 17.30
CA PRO A 343 1.19 16.87 16.22
C PRO A 343 2.15 18.03 16.43
N GLU A 344 3.42 17.74 16.50
CA GLU A 344 4.43 18.77 16.45
C GLU A 344 4.05 19.64 15.27
N ALA A 345 3.69 20.90 15.56
CA ALA A 345 3.20 21.80 14.52
C ALA A 345 4.35 21.95 13.52
N LEU A 346 4.25 21.25 12.40
CA LEU A 346 5.29 21.25 11.37
C LEU A 346 5.31 22.59 10.66
N ARG A 347 6.49 23.02 10.29
CA ARG A 347 6.71 24.18 9.41
C ARG A 347 6.69 23.69 7.96
N ILE A 348 5.58 23.90 7.29
CA ILE A 348 5.36 23.47 5.91
C ILE A 348 5.60 24.66 4.98
N GLY A 349 6.64 24.57 4.14
CA GLY A 349 6.81 25.48 3.03
C GLY A 349 5.72 25.23 2.00
N PHE A 350 5.00 26.25 1.59
CA PHE A 350 3.99 26.13 0.54
C PHE A 350 4.50 26.85 -0.71
N SER A 351 4.92 26.10 -1.72
CA SER A 351 5.48 26.62 -2.96
C SER A 351 4.42 26.74 -4.07
N TYR A 352 4.35 27.90 -4.68
CA TYR A 352 3.36 28.27 -5.70
C TYR A 352 3.90 29.34 -6.65
N ASN A 353 3.15 29.61 -7.73
CA ASN A 353 3.30 30.80 -8.57
C ASN A 353 2.01 31.61 -8.56
N VAL A 354 2.09 32.92 -8.30
CA VAL A 354 0.91 33.82 -8.24
C VAL A 354 0.57 34.35 -9.62
N LYS A 355 -0.70 34.22 -10.00
CA LYS A 355 -1.25 34.85 -11.21
C LYS A 355 -1.45 36.35 -10.98
N ARG A 356 -0.78 37.19 -11.78
CA ARG A 356 -0.81 38.65 -11.71
C ARG A 356 -1.41 39.28 -12.95
N VAL A 357 -1.29 38.59 -14.10
CA VAL A 357 -1.80 39.11 -15.39
C VAL A 357 -3.19 38.56 -15.65
N ASP A 358 -4.11 39.49 -15.94
CA ASP A 358 -5.48 39.12 -16.36
C ASP A 358 -5.43 38.64 -17.83
N SER A 359 -5.61 37.35 -18.04
CA SER A 359 -5.53 36.69 -19.34
C SER A 359 -6.63 37.08 -20.34
N ARG A 360 -7.55 38.01 -19.96
CA ARG A 360 -8.67 38.50 -20.83
C ARG A 360 -8.16 39.25 -22.07
N GLY A 361 -6.87 39.58 -22.16
CA GLY A 361 -6.27 40.25 -23.32
C GLY A 361 -5.54 39.34 -24.30
N GLY A 362 -5.62 38.01 -24.19
CA GLY A 362 -4.95 37.06 -25.08
C GLY A 362 -3.50 36.70 -24.66
N ASP A 363 -3.02 37.22 -23.54
CA ASP A 363 -1.75 36.82 -22.94
C ASP A 363 -1.98 35.56 -22.09
N ASP A 364 -1.40 34.41 -22.52
CA ASP A 364 -1.50 33.11 -21.87
C ASP A 364 -0.24 32.77 -21.01
N THR A 365 0.64 33.75 -20.77
CA THR A 365 1.92 33.53 -20.09
C THR A 365 1.76 32.97 -18.68
N GLU A 366 0.80 33.48 -17.90
CA GLU A 366 0.52 33.05 -16.53
C GLU A 366 -0.73 32.14 -16.43
N ALA A 367 -1.10 31.46 -17.52
CA ALA A 367 -2.32 30.63 -17.56
C ALA A 367 -2.30 29.44 -16.59
N GLU A 368 -1.11 28.96 -16.20
CA GLU A 368 -0.89 27.87 -15.26
C GLU A 368 -0.76 28.35 -13.80
N TYR A 369 -0.59 29.66 -13.58
CA TYR A 369 -0.40 30.19 -12.22
C TYR A 369 -1.72 30.29 -11.45
N ASP A 370 -1.62 30.16 -10.14
CA ASP A 370 -2.77 30.15 -9.26
C ASP A 370 -3.22 31.55 -8.85
N ALA A 371 -4.53 31.74 -8.81
CA ALA A 371 -5.13 32.95 -8.25
C ALA A 371 -4.93 33.01 -6.72
N PRO A 372 -4.88 34.22 -6.13
CA PRO A 372 -4.72 34.38 -4.68
C PRO A 372 -5.74 33.60 -3.85
N GLU A 373 -6.96 33.44 -4.35
CA GLU A 373 -8.04 32.67 -3.71
C GLU A 373 -7.70 31.20 -3.60
N THR A 374 -7.11 30.60 -4.65
CA THR A 374 -6.65 29.22 -4.67
C THR A 374 -5.51 29.02 -3.66
N ILE A 375 -4.53 29.91 -3.67
CA ILE A 375 -3.37 29.88 -2.76
C ILE A 375 -3.86 29.95 -1.30
N ASN A 376 -4.80 30.83 -0.99
CA ASN A 376 -5.38 30.95 0.34
C ASN A 376 -6.15 29.68 0.74
N ALA A 377 -6.95 29.11 -0.15
CA ALA A 377 -7.72 27.90 0.13
C ALA A 377 -6.82 26.69 0.45
N ILE A 378 -5.71 26.53 -0.29
CA ILE A 378 -4.73 25.45 -0.03
C ILE A 378 -4.02 25.68 1.31
N ARG A 379 -3.58 26.93 1.58
CA ARG A 379 -2.97 27.29 2.87
C ARG A 379 -3.91 26.94 4.02
N ASP A 380 -5.15 27.41 3.97
CA ASP A 380 -6.16 27.15 5.00
C ASP A 380 -6.43 25.64 5.16
N GLY A 381 -6.40 24.89 4.04
CA GLY A 381 -6.47 23.44 4.04
C GLY A 381 -5.34 22.80 4.83
N ILE A 382 -4.08 23.22 4.61
CA ILE A 382 -2.89 22.70 5.33
C ILE A 382 -2.95 23.10 6.81
N GLU A 383 -3.25 24.38 7.12
CA GLU A 383 -3.34 24.92 8.48
C GLU A 383 -4.44 24.24 9.30
N SER A 384 -5.52 23.80 8.64
CA SER A 384 -6.61 23.05 9.30
C SER A 384 -6.17 21.72 9.93
N TYR A 385 -4.99 21.20 9.53
CA TYR A 385 -4.35 20.02 10.15
C TYR A 385 -3.40 20.38 11.31
N GLY A 386 -3.34 21.66 11.71
CA GLY A 386 -2.54 22.14 12.84
C GLY A 386 -1.08 22.42 12.48
N HIS A 387 -0.73 22.58 11.21
CA HIS A 387 0.60 22.93 10.75
C HIS A 387 0.76 24.43 10.54
N MET A 388 1.99 24.92 10.57
CA MET A 388 2.33 26.31 10.24
C MET A 388 2.74 26.37 8.77
N VAL A 389 2.11 27.23 7.98
CA VAL A 389 2.41 27.41 6.57
C VAL A 389 3.39 28.59 6.38
N VAL A 390 4.48 28.35 5.64
CA VAL A 390 5.45 29.35 5.21
C VAL A 390 5.27 29.55 3.70
N PRO A 391 4.74 30.70 3.23
CA PRO A 391 4.55 30.95 1.81
C PRO A 391 5.87 31.08 1.08
N LEU A 392 6.00 30.41 -0.06
CA LEU A 392 7.20 30.32 -0.89
C LEU A 392 6.83 30.53 -2.36
N GLU A 393 6.95 31.74 -2.86
CA GLU A 393 6.75 31.96 -4.29
C GLU A 393 7.95 31.44 -5.08
N ALA A 394 7.71 30.63 -6.12
CA ALA A 394 8.74 30.02 -6.94
C ALA A 394 9.37 31.04 -7.92
N THR A 395 10.19 31.90 -7.37
CA THR A 395 10.99 32.91 -8.07
C THR A 395 12.48 32.65 -7.93
N ALA A 396 13.32 33.49 -8.46
CA ALA A 396 14.81 33.43 -8.32
C ALA A 396 15.27 33.45 -6.84
N GLU A 397 14.45 33.99 -5.92
CA GLU A 397 14.75 34.06 -4.49
C GLU A 397 14.41 32.74 -3.73
N LEU A 398 13.69 31.79 -4.36
CA LEU A 398 13.24 30.57 -3.71
C LEU A 398 14.40 29.76 -3.06
N PRO A 399 15.59 29.57 -3.67
CA PRO A 399 16.67 28.82 -3.04
C PRO A 399 17.07 29.39 -1.69
N ARG A 400 17.14 30.73 -1.59
CA ARG A 400 17.47 31.43 -0.34
C ARG A 400 16.38 31.26 0.70
N GLN A 401 15.11 31.42 0.28
CA GLN A 401 13.96 31.24 1.16
C GLN A 401 13.91 29.82 1.74
N LEU A 402 14.19 28.79 0.94
CA LEU A 402 14.26 27.39 1.39
C LEU A 402 15.35 27.16 2.44
N MET A 403 16.53 27.78 2.27
CA MET A 403 17.64 27.69 3.25
C MET A 403 17.29 28.36 4.58
N ASP A 404 16.66 29.52 4.54
CA ASP A 404 16.40 30.34 5.71
C ASP A 404 15.18 29.86 6.51
N ALA A 405 14.22 29.20 5.89
CA ALA A 405 12.90 28.92 6.47
C ALA A 405 12.86 27.74 7.48
N ARG A 406 13.90 26.88 7.56
CA ARG A 406 13.93 25.67 8.42
C ARG A 406 12.66 24.85 8.34
N LEU A 407 12.38 24.34 7.16
CA LEU A 407 11.15 23.61 6.85
C LEU A 407 11.26 22.13 7.21
N ASP A 408 10.14 21.55 7.64
CA ASP A 408 10.00 20.11 7.84
C ASP A 408 9.58 19.42 6.53
N LEU A 409 8.79 20.11 5.68
CA LEU A 409 8.22 19.62 4.44
C LEU A 409 7.92 20.81 3.52
N VAL A 410 7.92 20.56 2.19
CA VAL A 410 7.37 21.51 1.20
C VAL A 410 6.10 20.89 0.58
N PHE A 411 4.98 21.63 0.62
CA PHE A 411 3.79 21.35 -0.18
C PHE A 411 3.94 22.09 -1.51
N ASN A 412 4.13 21.35 -2.60
CA ASN A 412 4.47 21.92 -3.90
C ASN A 412 3.30 21.89 -4.88
N ILE A 413 2.97 23.09 -5.41
CA ILE A 413 2.09 23.27 -6.57
C ILE A 413 2.71 24.23 -7.59
N ALA A 414 4.00 24.55 -7.46
CA ALA A 414 4.64 25.55 -8.29
C ALA A 414 4.92 25.03 -9.70
N GLU A 415 4.46 25.77 -10.70
CA GLU A 415 4.67 25.52 -12.13
C GLU A 415 6.08 25.96 -12.60
N GLY A 416 6.73 26.83 -11.81
CA GLY A 416 8.00 27.43 -12.15
C GLY A 416 7.90 28.55 -13.18
N VAL A 417 9.02 29.22 -13.46
CA VAL A 417 9.02 30.48 -14.23
C VAL A 417 9.23 30.24 -15.72
N SER A 418 10.19 29.41 -16.11
CA SER A 418 10.55 29.25 -17.52
C SER A 418 11.38 27.96 -17.76
N GLY A 419 11.40 27.55 -19.04
CA GLY A 419 12.18 26.41 -19.51
C GLY A 419 11.45 25.08 -19.46
N ARG A 420 12.02 24.11 -20.17
CA ARG A 420 11.42 22.76 -20.34
C ARG A 420 11.35 21.93 -19.04
N ASN A 421 12.04 22.33 -18.01
CA ASN A 421 12.06 21.66 -16.72
C ASN A 421 11.52 22.58 -15.60
N ARG A 422 10.68 23.56 -15.92
CA ARG A 422 10.22 24.57 -14.96
C ARG A 422 9.51 23.95 -13.76
N GLU A 423 8.65 22.98 -13.97
CA GLU A 423 7.90 22.29 -12.91
C GLU A 423 8.81 21.46 -12.00
N ALA A 424 9.91 20.93 -12.54
CA ALA A 424 10.87 20.13 -11.80
C ALA A 424 11.81 20.96 -10.89
N ALA A 425 11.83 22.29 -11.04
CA ALA A 425 12.81 23.15 -10.34
C ALA A 425 12.65 23.08 -8.82
N VAL A 426 11.41 23.14 -8.31
CA VAL A 426 11.15 23.10 -6.85
C VAL A 426 11.47 21.73 -6.26
N PRO A 427 11.01 20.60 -6.81
CA PRO A 427 11.44 19.27 -6.35
C PRO A 427 12.95 19.08 -6.39
N ALA A 428 13.63 19.47 -7.46
CA ALA A 428 15.09 19.33 -7.56
C ALA A 428 15.85 20.14 -6.48
N LEU A 429 15.39 21.34 -6.16
CA LEU A 429 15.95 22.12 -5.03
C LEU A 429 15.67 21.43 -3.69
N CYS A 430 14.48 20.91 -3.48
CA CYS A 430 14.13 20.18 -2.27
C CYS A 430 15.01 18.91 -2.11
N GLU A 431 15.22 18.17 -3.19
CA GLU A 431 16.11 16.99 -3.20
C GLU A 431 17.55 17.37 -2.87
N LEU A 432 18.10 18.40 -3.51
CA LEU A 432 19.45 18.89 -3.25
C LEU A 432 19.64 19.32 -1.79
N MET A 433 18.64 19.97 -1.20
CA MET A 433 18.66 20.45 0.18
C MET A 433 18.22 19.38 1.18
N GLY A 434 17.78 18.22 0.71
CA GLY A 434 17.26 17.14 1.54
C GLY A 434 15.95 17.49 2.24
N ILE A 435 15.12 18.37 1.70
CA ILE A 435 13.81 18.74 2.25
C ILE A 435 12.74 17.83 1.63
N PRO A 436 11.97 17.06 2.42
CA PRO A 436 10.84 16.31 1.91
C PRO A 436 9.78 17.21 1.29
N TYR A 437 9.05 16.72 0.28
CA TYR A 437 8.04 17.52 -0.41
C TYR A 437 6.85 16.65 -0.86
N THR A 438 5.73 17.26 -1.22
CA THR A 438 4.55 16.60 -1.80
C THR A 438 4.64 16.56 -3.32
N GLY A 439 3.95 15.59 -3.91
CA GLY A 439 3.87 15.40 -5.35
C GLY A 439 5.01 14.56 -5.93
N SER A 440 5.03 14.51 -7.25
CA SER A 440 5.99 13.75 -8.05
C SER A 440 7.38 14.39 -8.01
N ASP A 441 8.41 13.57 -8.26
CA ASP A 441 9.80 14.04 -8.25
C ASP A 441 10.18 14.83 -9.52
N ALA A 442 11.39 15.40 -9.52
CA ALA A 442 11.87 16.23 -10.60
C ALA A 442 11.95 15.49 -11.94
N ALA A 443 12.24 14.17 -11.94
CA ALA A 443 12.30 13.38 -13.14
C ALA A 443 10.90 13.16 -13.74
N THR A 444 9.93 12.78 -12.92
CA THR A 444 8.54 12.60 -13.33
C THR A 444 7.93 13.88 -13.89
N LEU A 445 8.13 15.03 -13.22
CA LEU A 445 7.63 16.31 -13.70
C LEU A 445 8.26 16.73 -15.03
N SER A 446 9.57 16.55 -15.19
CA SER A 446 10.25 16.83 -16.47
C SER A 446 9.75 15.96 -17.61
N ILE A 447 9.47 14.67 -17.34
CA ILE A 447 8.95 13.73 -18.33
C ILE A 447 7.49 14.06 -18.66
N ALA A 448 6.66 14.34 -17.68
CA ALA A 448 5.23 14.61 -17.86
C ALA A 448 5.00 15.91 -18.64
N LEU A 449 5.76 16.97 -18.36
CA LEU A 449 5.67 18.25 -19.05
C LEU A 449 6.04 18.13 -20.54
N ASP A 450 7.05 17.29 -20.89
CA ASP A 450 7.40 16.99 -22.28
C ASP A 450 6.47 15.89 -22.84
N LYS A 451 5.40 16.33 -23.51
CA LYS A 451 4.34 15.43 -24.02
C LYS A 451 4.89 14.32 -24.92
N ALA A 452 5.88 14.64 -25.77
CA ALA A 452 6.47 13.65 -26.65
C ALA A 452 7.30 12.61 -25.86
N LEU A 453 8.02 13.02 -24.83
CA LEU A 453 8.78 12.12 -23.98
C LEU A 453 7.84 11.24 -23.13
N SER A 454 6.82 11.83 -22.52
CA SER A 454 5.76 11.12 -21.80
C SER A 454 5.14 10.02 -22.67
N LYS A 455 4.73 10.37 -23.91
CA LYS A 455 4.15 9.40 -24.85
C LYS A 455 5.12 8.27 -25.25
N ARG A 456 6.42 8.53 -25.37
CA ARG A 456 7.41 7.48 -25.61
C ARG A 456 7.49 6.49 -24.43
N VAL A 457 7.45 6.99 -23.21
CA VAL A 457 7.41 6.14 -22.01
C VAL A 457 6.13 5.31 -21.99
N LEU A 458 4.96 5.93 -22.20
CA LEU A 458 3.68 5.23 -22.23
C LEU A 458 3.65 4.10 -23.28
N ARG A 459 4.16 4.35 -24.50
CA ARG A 459 4.27 3.33 -25.56
C ARG A 459 5.16 2.16 -25.17
N GLN A 460 6.26 2.43 -24.48
CA GLN A 460 7.16 1.37 -23.98
C GLN A 460 6.45 0.45 -22.96
N HIS A 461 5.49 0.98 -22.22
CA HIS A 461 4.64 0.23 -21.30
C HIS A 461 3.36 -0.34 -21.95
N GLY A 462 3.21 -0.22 -23.27
CA GLY A 462 2.04 -0.73 -23.99
C GLY A 462 0.75 0.08 -23.73
N ILE A 463 0.86 1.29 -23.19
CA ILE A 463 -0.28 2.17 -22.91
C ILE A 463 -0.64 2.95 -24.19
N PRO A 464 -1.91 2.88 -24.63
CA PRO A 464 -2.33 3.53 -25.86
C PRO A 464 -2.23 5.06 -25.78
N THR A 465 -1.62 5.67 -26.78
CA THR A 465 -1.55 7.12 -26.99
C THR A 465 -1.59 7.40 -28.48
N PRO A 466 -2.13 8.55 -28.94
CA PRO A 466 -2.20 8.86 -30.36
C PRO A 466 -0.84 8.74 -31.07
N GLU A 467 -0.83 8.36 -32.33
CA GLU A 467 0.38 8.47 -33.15
C GLU A 467 0.81 9.93 -33.20
N PHE A 468 2.13 10.17 -33.05
CA PHE A 468 2.65 11.52 -32.98
C PHE A 468 4.03 11.69 -33.63
N GLN A 469 4.33 12.92 -33.98
CA GLN A 469 5.60 13.40 -34.45
C GLN A 469 5.93 14.76 -33.82
N VAL A 470 7.22 15.04 -33.58
CA VAL A 470 7.69 16.35 -33.14
C VAL A 470 8.30 17.08 -34.34
N MET A 471 7.99 18.37 -34.52
CA MET A 471 8.59 19.25 -35.50
C MET A 471 9.18 20.50 -34.83
N GLU A 472 10.39 20.86 -35.19
CA GLU A 472 11.10 22.02 -34.66
C GLU A 472 10.96 23.25 -35.57
N THR A 473 10.72 23.05 -36.87
CA THR A 473 10.74 24.12 -37.88
C THR A 473 9.53 24.12 -38.80
N GLY A 474 8.75 23.04 -38.84
CA GLY A 474 7.68 22.82 -39.78
C GLY A 474 8.17 22.47 -41.23
N ARG A 475 9.48 22.20 -41.39
CA ARG A 475 10.07 21.76 -42.66
C ARG A 475 10.34 20.26 -42.70
N GLU A 476 10.26 19.61 -41.53
CA GLU A 476 10.49 18.18 -41.40
C GLU A 476 9.48 17.37 -42.26
N ARG A 477 9.96 16.26 -42.78
CA ARG A 477 9.08 15.35 -43.54
C ARG A 477 8.04 14.73 -42.61
N LEU A 478 6.76 14.82 -42.99
CA LEU A 478 5.70 14.16 -42.28
C LEU A 478 5.86 12.63 -42.40
N HIS A 479 5.84 11.95 -41.27
CA HIS A 479 6.01 10.51 -41.21
C HIS A 479 4.80 9.82 -41.89
N PRO A 480 4.98 8.75 -42.68
CA PRO A 480 3.90 8.11 -43.44
C PRO A 480 2.75 7.53 -42.58
N ARG A 481 2.99 7.32 -41.28
CA ARG A 481 1.95 6.88 -40.36
C ARG A 481 1.03 8.01 -39.89
N MET A 482 1.47 9.26 -40.03
CA MET A 482 0.67 10.43 -39.65
C MET A 482 -0.39 10.66 -40.72
N LYS A 483 -1.65 10.51 -40.35
CA LYS A 483 -2.81 10.67 -41.27
C LYS A 483 -3.67 11.82 -40.75
N PHE A 484 -4.17 12.63 -41.68
CA PHE A 484 -5.11 13.69 -41.33
C PHE A 484 -6.48 13.13 -40.92
N PRO A 485 -7.21 13.81 -40.03
CA PRO A 485 -6.88 15.11 -39.40
C PRO A 485 -5.83 14.96 -38.31
N LEU A 486 -4.96 15.98 -38.19
CA LEU A 486 -3.92 16.07 -37.18
C LEU A 486 -4.19 17.26 -36.25
N ILE A 487 -3.81 17.13 -34.97
CA ILE A 487 -3.82 18.24 -34.03
C ILE A 487 -2.39 18.68 -33.74
N VAL A 488 -2.14 19.99 -33.72
CA VAL A 488 -0.85 20.62 -33.46
C VAL A 488 -0.91 21.37 -32.13
N LYS A 489 0.05 21.10 -31.25
CA LYS A 489 0.13 21.74 -29.93
C LYS A 489 1.58 21.95 -29.48
N PRO A 490 1.87 22.89 -28.57
CA PRO A 490 3.18 23.01 -27.97
C PRO A 490 3.55 21.72 -27.23
N ASN A 491 4.82 21.30 -27.32
CA ASN A 491 5.29 20.07 -26.72
C ASN A 491 5.42 20.16 -25.18
N GLN A 492 5.67 21.38 -24.63
CA GLN A 492 6.08 21.58 -23.24
C GLN A 492 5.25 22.68 -22.52
N GLU A 493 3.97 22.80 -22.88
CA GLU A 493 3.02 23.70 -22.23
C GLU A 493 1.85 22.92 -21.62
N GLY A 494 1.32 23.42 -20.50
CA GLY A 494 0.10 22.94 -19.87
C GLY A 494 -1.12 23.79 -20.18
N SER A 495 -2.22 23.57 -19.46
CA SER A 495 -3.46 24.36 -19.50
C SER A 495 -4.00 24.65 -20.91
N SER A 496 -3.76 23.78 -21.88
CA SER A 496 -4.15 23.94 -23.27
C SER A 496 -3.59 25.24 -23.91
N LYS A 497 -2.49 25.79 -23.43
CA LYS A 497 -1.79 26.93 -24.07
C LYS A 497 -1.46 26.58 -25.51
N GLY A 498 -1.68 27.53 -26.42
CA GLY A 498 -1.38 27.35 -27.85
C GLY A 498 -2.27 26.36 -28.58
N VAL A 499 -3.33 25.85 -27.94
CA VAL A 499 -4.36 25.04 -28.56
C VAL A 499 -5.58 25.91 -28.82
N SER A 500 -6.09 25.90 -30.05
CA SER A 500 -7.30 26.58 -30.46
C SER A 500 -8.22 25.61 -31.21
N ALA A 501 -9.49 25.62 -30.85
CA ALA A 501 -10.50 24.76 -31.46
C ALA A 501 -10.59 24.95 -33.00
N HIS A 502 -10.27 26.15 -33.50
CA HIS A 502 -10.40 26.48 -34.92
C HIS A 502 -9.09 26.40 -35.71
N ALA A 503 -7.93 26.48 -35.04
CA ALA A 503 -6.64 26.58 -35.73
C ALA A 503 -5.73 25.36 -35.51
N SER A 504 -5.89 24.62 -34.41
CA SER A 504 -4.95 23.56 -34.06
C SER A 504 -5.24 22.21 -34.74
N VAL A 505 -6.45 21.97 -35.25
CA VAL A 505 -6.80 20.75 -36.01
C VAL A 505 -6.69 21.07 -37.49
N VAL A 506 -5.87 20.33 -38.22
CA VAL A 506 -5.52 20.55 -39.61
C VAL A 506 -5.84 19.32 -40.45
N ASP A 507 -6.23 19.57 -41.75
CA ASP A 507 -6.67 18.55 -42.69
C ASP A 507 -5.67 18.28 -43.81
N ASP A 508 -4.66 19.11 -43.94
CA ASP A 508 -3.68 19.05 -45.04
C ASP A 508 -2.28 19.48 -44.59
N GLU A 509 -1.29 19.19 -45.42
CA GLU A 509 0.11 19.46 -45.09
C GLU A 509 0.48 20.93 -45.14
N GLU A 510 -0.20 21.76 -45.91
CA GLU A 510 0.06 23.22 -46.01
C GLU A 510 -0.36 23.89 -44.70
N SER A 511 -1.58 23.65 -44.29
CA SER A 511 -2.13 24.13 -42.99
C SER A 511 -1.28 23.64 -41.81
N LEU A 512 -0.88 22.36 -41.81
CA LEU A 512 0.02 21.78 -40.81
C LEU A 512 1.31 22.60 -40.69
N ARG A 513 1.96 22.84 -41.82
CA ARG A 513 3.25 23.55 -41.83
C ARG A 513 3.12 25.02 -41.38
N GLN A 514 2.02 25.65 -41.73
CA GLN A 514 1.73 27.01 -41.27
C GLN A 514 1.55 27.05 -39.75
N VAL A 515 0.67 26.23 -39.19
CA VAL A 515 0.38 26.19 -37.76
C VAL A 515 1.63 25.83 -36.94
N VAL A 516 2.44 24.88 -37.43
CA VAL A 516 3.70 24.53 -36.75
C VAL A 516 4.66 25.72 -36.69
N ARG A 517 4.83 26.46 -37.79
CA ARG A 517 5.72 27.65 -37.80
C ARG A 517 5.25 28.73 -36.84
N GLU A 518 3.95 29.06 -36.85
CA GLU A 518 3.36 30.08 -35.97
C GLU A 518 3.55 29.68 -34.49
N LEU A 519 3.32 28.37 -34.17
CA LEU A 519 3.45 27.87 -32.82
C LEU A 519 4.92 27.88 -32.34
N VAL A 520 5.85 27.40 -33.18
CA VAL A 520 7.30 27.38 -32.85
C VAL A 520 7.83 28.81 -32.65
N GLU A 521 7.38 29.78 -33.49
CA GLU A 521 7.77 31.19 -33.34
C GLU A 521 7.23 31.80 -32.06
N LYS A 522 5.94 31.56 -31.73
CA LYS A 522 5.30 32.12 -30.54
C LYS A 522 5.85 31.55 -29.25
N TYR A 523 5.95 30.22 -29.15
CA TYR A 523 6.30 29.55 -27.89
C TYR A 523 7.78 29.17 -27.77
N ARG A 524 8.57 29.36 -28.84
CA ARG A 524 10.02 29.04 -28.91
C ARG A 524 10.37 27.63 -28.46
N GLN A 525 9.53 26.69 -28.82
CA GLN A 525 9.68 25.27 -28.51
C GLN A 525 9.15 24.40 -29.65
N PRO A 526 9.51 23.10 -29.73
CA PRO A 526 8.98 22.20 -30.72
C PRO A 526 7.47 22.07 -30.67
N ALA A 527 6.85 21.86 -31.82
CA ALA A 527 5.43 21.49 -31.92
C ALA A 527 5.29 19.96 -31.87
N LEU A 528 4.31 19.49 -31.11
CA LEU A 528 3.82 18.12 -31.12
C LEU A 528 2.65 18.03 -32.09
N ILE A 529 2.76 17.14 -33.08
CA ILE A 529 1.74 16.82 -34.04
C ILE A 529 1.17 15.46 -33.67
N GLU A 530 -0.12 15.32 -33.50
CA GLU A 530 -0.79 14.08 -33.12
C GLU A 530 -1.94 13.75 -34.04
N TYR A 531 -2.22 12.45 -34.18
CA TYR A 531 -3.48 12.04 -34.78
C TYR A 531 -4.65 12.54 -33.89
N TYR A 532 -5.60 13.25 -34.51
CA TYR A 532 -6.77 13.71 -33.81
C TYR A 532 -7.73 12.56 -33.55
N ILE A 533 -7.93 12.18 -32.31
CA ILE A 533 -8.88 11.16 -31.91
C ILE A 533 -10.28 11.80 -31.85
N ALA A 534 -11.17 11.44 -32.78
CA ALA A 534 -12.57 11.81 -32.70
C ALA A 534 -13.26 10.96 -31.61
N GLY A 535 -14.20 11.55 -30.88
CA GLY A 535 -14.98 10.85 -29.85
C GLY A 535 -15.08 11.60 -28.53
N ARG A 536 -15.27 10.84 -27.44
CA ARG A 536 -15.55 11.35 -26.09
C ARG A 536 -14.26 11.71 -25.35
N GLU A 537 -14.29 12.81 -24.60
CA GLU A 537 -13.13 13.28 -23.82
C GLU A 537 -13.35 13.10 -22.32
N PHE A 538 -12.34 12.57 -21.63
CA PHE A 538 -12.40 12.25 -20.20
C PHE A 538 -11.17 12.75 -19.47
N THR A 539 -11.36 12.99 -18.18
CA THR A 539 -10.25 13.21 -17.25
C THR A 539 -10.45 12.38 -16.00
N VAL A 540 -9.36 11.81 -15.49
CA VAL A 540 -9.35 10.88 -14.36
C VAL A 540 -8.35 11.34 -13.32
N GLY A 541 -8.81 11.58 -12.08
CA GLY A 541 -7.97 11.90 -10.94
C GLY A 541 -7.42 10.65 -10.27
N LEU A 542 -6.19 10.71 -9.81
CA LEU A 542 -5.54 9.64 -9.03
C LEU A 542 -4.89 10.22 -7.79
N LEU A 543 -5.03 9.53 -6.66
CA LEU A 543 -4.47 9.92 -5.37
C LEU A 543 -3.67 8.75 -4.76
N GLY A 544 -2.48 9.03 -4.22
CA GLY A 544 -1.62 8.06 -3.57
C GLY A 544 -0.26 7.86 -4.23
N ASP A 545 0.36 6.71 -3.98
CA ASP A 545 1.73 6.39 -4.41
C ASP A 545 1.69 5.11 -5.29
N LYS A 546 2.47 4.09 -5.03
CA LYS A 546 2.62 2.85 -5.83
C LYS A 546 1.31 2.11 -6.17
N ARG A 547 0.25 2.31 -5.40
CA ARG A 547 -1.10 1.79 -5.64
C ARG A 547 -2.11 2.93 -5.51
N PRO A 548 -2.18 3.81 -6.52
CA PRO A 548 -3.04 4.97 -6.44
C PRO A 548 -4.52 4.57 -6.45
N ARG A 549 -5.32 5.29 -5.67
CA ARG A 549 -6.77 5.28 -5.78
C ARG A 549 -7.16 6.04 -7.02
N VAL A 550 -7.87 5.39 -7.93
CA VAL A 550 -8.47 6.01 -9.11
C VAL A 550 -9.81 6.60 -8.71
N LEU A 551 -10.00 7.88 -8.97
CA LEU A 551 -11.26 8.56 -8.76
C LEU A 551 -12.21 8.34 -9.95
N PRO A 552 -13.52 8.55 -9.79
CA PRO A 552 -14.47 8.37 -10.89
C PRO A 552 -14.07 9.20 -12.11
N PRO A 553 -14.08 8.64 -13.32
CA PRO A 553 -13.86 9.40 -14.55
C PRO A 553 -14.88 10.52 -14.70
N MET A 554 -14.42 11.68 -15.12
CA MET A 554 -15.27 12.82 -15.50
C MET A 554 -15.25 12.98 -17.01
N GLU A 555 -16.41 13.05 -17.65
CA GLU A 555 -16.57 13.34 -19.07
C GLU A 555 -16.73 14.83 -19.31
N ILE A 556 -16.04 15.34 -20.34
CA ILE A 556 -16.14 16.71 -20.84
C ILE A 556 -17.04 16.69 -22.06
N ILE A 557 -18.28 17.10 -21.90
CA ILE A 557 -19.31 17.06 -22.96
C ILE A 557 -19.47 18.46 -23.57
N PHE A 558 -19.14 18.58 -24.86
CA PHE A 558 -19.27 19.82 -25.58
C PHE A 558 -20.74 20.14 -25.90
N ARG A 559 -21.15 21.41 -25.67
CA ARG A 559 -22.51 21.87 -25.93
C ARG A 559 -22.78 22.10 -27.41
N ASP A 560 -21.77 22.56 -28.15
CA ASP A 560 -21.86 22.74 -29.61
C ASP A 560 -21.74 21.37 -30.33
N LYS A 561 -22.91 20.81 -30.62
CA LYS A 561 -23.03 19.57 -31.41
C LYS A 561 -22.79 19.74 -32.90
N GLY A 562 -22.71 21.01 -33.38
CA GLY A 562 -22.43 21.33 -34.76
C GLY A 562 -20.92 21.26 -35.13
N ASN A 563 -20.05 21.32 -34.11
CA ASN A 563 -18.62 21.19 -34.33
C ASN A 563 -18.22 19.69 -34.39
N PRO A 564 -17.79 19.19 -35.58
CA PRO A 564 -17.42 17.79 -35.72
C PRO A 564 -16.09 17.43 -35.06
N ARG A 565 -15.32 18.44 -34.63
CA ARG A 565 -13.96 18.26 -34.06
C ARG A 565 -13.73 19.16 -32.86
N PRO A 566 -14.48 18.93 -31.78
CA PRO A 566 -14.34 19.75 -30.59
C PRO A 566 -12.96 19.51 -29.94
N VAL A 567 -12.37 20.60 -29.47
CA VAL A 567 -11.09 20.60 -28.72
C VAL A 567 -11.30 21.40 -27.44
N TYR A 568 -10.91 20.85 -26.30
CA TYR A 568 -10.99 21.49 -25.02
C TYR A 568 -9.81 22.47 -24.85
N ASP A 569 -9.96 23.67 -25.43
CA ASP A 569 -8.95 24.70 -25.46
C ASP A 569 -8.98 25.63 -24.22
N TYR A 570 -8.02 26.54 -24.14
CA TYR A 570 -7.88 27.46 -23.02
C TYR A 570 -9.10 28.38 -22.84
N GLN A 571 -9.68 28.85 -23.95
CA GLN A 571 -10.85 29.74 -23.90
C GLN A 571 -12.09 28.99 -23.39
N ILE A 572 -12.29 27.77 -23.86
CA ILE A 572 -13.36 26.88 -23.40
C ILE A 572 -13.21 26.59 -21.90
N LYS A 573 -11.97 26.37 -21.43
CA LYS A 573 -11.70 26.18 -19.98
C LYS A 573 -12.09 27.40 -19.15
N GLN A 574 -11.80 28.60 -19.61
CA GLN A 574 -12.19 29.84 -18.89
C GLN A 574 -13.69 30.10 -18.84
N GLU A 575 -14.38 29.81 -19.92
CA GLU A 575 -15.84 30.01 -20.07
C GLU A 575 -16.58 28.65 -20.13
N TRP A 576 -16.13 27.68 -19.35
CA TRP A 576 -16.60 26.29 -19.44
C TRP A 576 -18.14 26.18 -19.33
N GLU A 577 -18.77 26.95 -18.45
CA GLU A 577 -20.24 26.98 -18.27
C GLU A 577 -21.03 27.22 -19.57
N LYS A 578 -20.43 27.98 -20.50
CA LYS A 578 -21.04 28.28 -21.81
C LYS A 578 -20.81 27.17 -22.84
N HIS A 579 -19.68 26.51 -22.78
CA HIS A 579 -19.16 25.66 -23.85
C HIS A 579 -19.23 24.15 -23.58
N VAL A 580 -19.14 23.76 -22.32
CA VAL A 580 -19.12 22.33 -21.95
C VAL A 580 -20.07 22.02 -20.79
N PHE A 581 -20.27 20.76 -20.56
CA PHE A 581 -20.94 20.20 -19.39
C PHE A 581 -20.05 19.10 -18.84
N TYR A 582 -19.83 19.07 -17.55
CA TYR A 582 -19.07 18.01 -16.88
C TYR A 582 -20.02 16.96 -16.30
N GLU A 583 -19.78 15.71 -16.63
CA GLU A 583 -20.51 14.58 -16.06
C GLU A 583 -19.55 13.71 -15.25
N CYS A 584 -19.75 13.68 -13.92
CA CYS A 584 -18.93 12.89 -13.00
C CYS A 584 -19.82 12.27 -11.91
N PRO A 585 -19.84 10.92 -11.78
CA PRO A 585 -19.20 9.92 -12.63
C PRO A 585 -19.72 9.92 -14.08
N ALA A 586 -18.82 9.69 -15.04
CA ALA A 586 -19.18 9.59 -16.44
C ALA A 586 -20.08 8.37 -16.73
N HIS A 587 -21.01 8.49 -17.67
CA HIS A 587 -21.81 7.36 -18.13
C HIS A 587 -20.98 6.41 -19.01
N LEU A 588 -20.47 5.34 -18.39
CA LEU A 588 -19.64 4.30 -19.02
C LEU A 588 -20.24 2.92 -18.77
N THR A 589 -20.08 2.02 -19.71
CA THR A 589 -20.33 0.61 -19.48
C THR A 589 -19.31 0.05 -18.46
N PRO A 590 -19.62 -1.02 -17.74
CA PRO A 590 -18.68 -1.63 -16.78
C PRO A 590 -17.34 -2.02 -17.40
N THR A 591 -17.31 -2.33 -18.71
CA THR A 591 -16.08 -2.70 -19.43
C THR A 591 -15.24 -1.46 -19.76
N GLU A 592 -15.86 -0.39 -20.26
CA GLU A 592 -15.19 0.89 -20.53
C GLU A 592 -14.62 1.49 -19.22
N LEU A 593 -15.42 1.49 -18.15
CA LEU A 593 -14.98 1.98 -16.84
C LEU A 593 -13.73 1.23 -16.37
N ARG A 594 -13.76 -0.10 -16.33
CA ARG A 594 -12.58 -0.90 -15.92
C ARG A 594 -11.37 -0.65 -16.80
N SER A 595 -11.56 -0.50 -18.12
CA SER A 595 -10.47 -0.22 -19.05
C SER A 595 -9.87 1.16 -18.81
N MET A 596 -10.70 2.17 -18.58
CA MET A 596 -10.27 3.55 -18.30
C MET A 596 -9.53 3.65 -16.99
N GLU A 597 -10.04 3.07 -15.91
CA GLU A 597 -9.39 3.01 -14.60
C GLU A 597 -8.05 2.27 -14.66
N ARG A 598 -7.99 1.16 -15.41
CA ARG A 598 -6.76 0.40 -15.60
C ARG A 598 -5.71 1.24 -16.34
N ILE A 599 -6.08 1.85 -17.48
CA ILE A 599 -5.17 2.68 -18.28
C ILE A 599 -4.68 3.88 -17.46
N ALA A 600 -5.56 4.57 -16.73
CA ALA A 600 -5.18 5.70 -15.87
C ALA A 600 -4.19 5.26 -14.77
N ARG A 601 -4.44 4.13 -14.12
CA ARG A 601 -3.55 3.57 -13.09
C ARG A 601 -2.19 3.14 -13.67
N GLU A 602 -2.19 2.43 -14.79
CA GLU A 602 -0.97 2.02 -15.48
C GLU A 602 -0.14 3.23 -15.93
N THR A 603 -0.79 4.29 -16.40
CA THR A 603 -0.18 5.56 -16.78
C THR A 603 0.51 6.23 -15.58
N PHE A 604 -0.17 6.34 -14.46
CA PHE A 604 0.37 6.89 -13.22
C PHE A 604 1.62 6.13 -12.76
N VAL A 605 1.58 4.80 -12.79
CA VAL A 605 2.70 3.94 -12.39
C VAL A 605 3.85 4.00 -13.39
N ALA A 606 3.55 4.00 -14.70
CA ALA A 606 4.57 4.04 -15.75
C ALA A 606 5.43 5.31 -15.74
N LEU A 607 4.84 6.44 -15.29
CA LEU A 607 5.54 7.72 -15.14
C LEU A 607 6.08 7.96 -13.72
N ASP A 608 5.94 7.00 -12.81
CA ASP A 608 6.34 7.09 -11.40
C ASP A 608 5.72 8.31 -10.68
N CYS A 609 4.46 8.62 -10.98
CA CYS A 609 3.72 9.70 -10.32
C CYS A 609 3.52 9.40 -8.83
N ARG A 610 3.43 10.46 -8.00
CA ARG A 610 3.29 10.36 -6.55
C ARG A 610 2.27 11.35 -6.03
N ASP A 611 1.56 10.93 -5.00
CA ASP A 611 0.56 11.65 -4.22
C ASP A 611 -0.68 12.04 -5.02
N VAL A 612 -0.52 12.66 -6.18
CA VAL A 612 -1.61 13.15 -7.00
C VAL A 612 -1.22 13.21 -8.49
N ALA A 613 -2.15 12.86 -9.37
CA ALA A 613 -2.07 13.20 -10.78
C ALA A 613 -3.47 13.23 -11.41
N ARG A 614 -3.56 13.86 -12.59
CA ARG A 614 -4.72 13.81 -13.46
C ARG A 614 -4.28 13.28 -14.82
N VAL A 615 -5.03 12.31 -15.35
CA VAL A 615 -4.80 11.71 -16.66
C VAL A 615 -5.93 12.11 -17.59
N ASP A 616 -5.59 12.76 -18.70
CA ASP A 616 -6.54 13.20 -19.70
C ASP A 616 -6.58 12.20 -20.85
N LEU A 617 -7.78 11.76 -21.25
CA LEU A 617 -8.03 10.63 -22.14
C LEU A 617 -9.05 10.99 -23.23
N ARG A 618 -8.91 10.32 -24.38
CA ARG A 618 -10.01 10.27 -25.36
C ARG A 618 -10.38 8.84 -25.69
N MET A 619 -11.67 8.62 -25.87
CA MET A 619 -12.23 7.34 -26.33
C MET A 619 -12.87 7.54 -27.69
N ASP A 620 -12.42 6.78 -28.67
CA ASP A 620 -12.97 6.84 -30.02
C ASP A 620 -14.32 6.11 -30.15
N ASP A 621 -14.93 6.17 -31.32
CA ASP A 621 -16.24 5.55 -31.60
C ASP A 621 -16.18 4.00 -31.54
N ALA A 622 -14.99 3.42 -31.59
CA ALA A 622 -14.79 1.97 -31.43
C ALA A 622 -14.64 1.55 -29.97
N GLY A 623 -14.59 2.53 -29.03
CA GLY A 623 -14.38 2.30 -27.61
C GLY A 623 -12.92 2.17 -27.20
N GLU A 624 -11.97 2.44 -28.11
CA GLU A 624 -10.53 2.43 -27.80
C GLU A 624 -10.14 3.73 -27.08
N ILE A 625 -9.37 3.57 -25.98
CA ILE A 625 -9.02 4.65 -25.07
C ILE A 625 -7.56 5.05 -25.26
N TYR A 626 -7.32 6.33 -25.46
CA TYR A 626 -5.99 6.91 -25.69
C TYR A 626 -5.65 7.94 -24.62
N VAL A 627 -4.45 7.84 -24.04
CA VAL A 627 -3.91 8.85 -23.12
C VAL A 627 -3.42 10.05 -23.92
N LEU A 628 -3.97 11.22 -23.65
CA LEU A 628 -3.56 12.47 -24.26
C LEU A 628 -2.37 13.09 -23.53
N GLU A 629 -2.51 13.27 -22.22
CA GLU A 629 -1.48 13.85 -21.34
C GLU A 629 -1.67 13.42 -19.89
N VAL A 630 -0.64 13.66 -19.08
CA VAL A 630 -0.62 13.40 -17.64
C VAL A 630 -0.18 14.67 -16.94
N ASN A 631 -0.93 15.05 -15.90
CA ASN A 631 -0.70 16.27 -15.13
C ASN A 631 -0.40 15.91 -13.66
N PRO A 632 0.89 15.73 -13.27
CA PRO A 632 1.27 15.43 -11.89
C PRO A 632 1.19 16.66 -10.95
N LEU A 633 1.00 17.85 -11.49
CA LEU A 633 0.66 19.10 -10.79
C LEU A 633 -0.72 19.58 -11.24
N PRO A 634 -1.80 18.85 -10.90
CA PRO A 634 -3.15 19.26 -11.32
C PRO A 634 -3.61 20.50 -10.54
N GLY A 635 -4.37 21.37 -11.21
CA GLY A 635 -4.95 22.53 -10.55
C GLY A 635 -5.82 22.15 -9.35
N LEU A 636 -5.79 22.97 -8.30
CA LEU A 636 -6.46 22.75 -7.01
C LEU A 636 -7.42 23.88 -6.63
N THR A 637 -7.95 24.65 -7.59
CA THR A 637 -8.95 25.71 -7.33
C THR A 637 -10.27 25.09 -6.88
N PRO A 638 -10.75 25.41 -5.65
CA PRO A 638 -12.02 24.86 -5.15
C PRO A 638 -13.20 25.17 -6.07
N GLY A 639 -13.99 24.15 -6.40
CA GLY A 639 -15.20 24.30 -7.22
C GLY A 639 -14.97 24.61 -8.70
N TYR A 640 -13.71 24.71 -9.14
CA TYR A 640 -13.35 25.03 -10.52
C TYR A 640 -12.43 23.96 -11.16
N SER A 641 -11.31 23.61 -10.53
CA SER A 641 -10.37 22.65 -11.10
C SER A 641 -10.96 21.25 -11.21
N ASP A 642 -10.69 20.59 -12.33
CA ASP A 642 -11.23 19.26 -12.68
C ASP A 642 -11.02 18.24 -11.55
N LEU A 643 -9.82 18.19 -10.95
CA LEU A 643 -9.55 17.30 -9.84
C LEU A 643 -10.43 17.58 -8.62
N CYS A 644 -10.71 18.84 -8.32
CA CYS A 644 -11.60 19.23 -7.21
C CYS A 644 -13.04 18.83 -7.47
N LEU A 645 -13.50 18.94 -8.74
CA LEU A 645 -14.83 18.51 -9.15
C LEU A 645 -14.98 16.99 -9.05
N ILE A 646 -13.97 16.24 -9.53
CA ILE A 646 -13.91 14.78 -9.45
C ILE A 646 -13.88 14.32 -7.98
N ALA A 647 -13.06 14.95 -7.14
CA ALA A 647 -12.97 14.65 -5.72
C ALA A 647 -14.32 14.86 -5.02
N LYS A 648 -15.02 15.97 -5.32
CA LYS A 648 -16.36 16.24 -4.80
C LYS A 648 -17.37 15.17 -5.24
N ALA A 649 -17.33 14.73 -6.48
CA ALA A 649 -18.19 13.66 -6.99
C ALA A 649 -17.89 12.31 -6.32
N ALA A 650 -16.64 12.11 -5.88
CA ALA A 650 -16.21 10.96 -5.08
C ALA A 650 -16.48 11.12 -3.57
N ASN A 651 -17.25 12.13 -3.14
CA ASN A 651 -17.51 12.47 -1.74
C ASN A 651 -16.24 12.81 -0.93
N ILE A 652 -15.21 13.35 -1.58
CA ILE A 652 -14.01 13.87 -0.93
C ILE A 652 -14.14 15.39 -0.86
N ASP A 653 -14.24 15.93 0.35
CA ASP A 653 -14.23 17.38 0.52
C ASP A 653 -12.84 17.98 0.25
N TYR A 654 -12.80 19.29 0.03
CA TYR A 654 -11.57 19.99 -0.34
C TYR A 654 -10.45 19.85 0.71
N ARG A 655 -10.81 19.94 1.99
CA ARG A 655 -9.86 19.76 3.09
C ARG A 655 -9.24 18.37 3.07
N SER A 656 -10.08 17.33 2.87
CA SER A 656 -9.63 15.93 2.76
C SER A 656 -8.74 15.72 1.55
N LEU A 657 -9.03 16.34 0.40
CA LEU A 657 -8.18 16.28 -0.79
C LEU A 657 -6.78 16.85 -0.50
N ILE A 658 -6.70 18.05 0.08
CA ILE A 658 -5.42 18.65 0.49
C ILE A 658 -4.69 17.76 1.50
N GLY A 659 -5.43 17.17 2.45
CA GLY A 659 -4.89 16.26 3.46
C GLY A 659 -4.30 14.98 2.88
N GLU A 660 -4.92 14.39 1.85
CA GLU A 660 -4.40 13.19 1.17
C GLU A 660 -3.09 13.48 0.43
N ILE A 661 -3.01 14.61 -0.27
CA ILE A 661 -1.77 15.04 -0.93
C ILE A 661 -0.68 15.29 0.12
N LEU A 662 -1.00 15.99 1.20
CA LEU A 662 -0.08 16.26 2.30
C LEU A 662 0.44 14.96 2.96
N ALA A 663 -0.42 13.96 3.11
CA ALA A 663 -0.09 12.69 3.76
C ALA A 663 1.05 11.94 3.06
N GLY A 664 1.15 12.02 1.73
CA GLY A 664 2.25 11.44 0.95
C GLY A 664 3.61 12.05 1.31
N GLY A 665 3.68 13.38 1.33
CA GLY A 665 4.88 14.10 1.76
C GLY A 665 5.26 13.84 3.22
N LEU A 666 4.27 13.80 4.12
CA LEU A 666 4.49 13.47 5.53
C LEU A 666 5.01 12.05 5.73
N LYS A 667 4.59 11.10 4.91
CA LYS A 667 5.10 9.72 4.90
C LYS A 667 6.60 9.73 4.57
N ARG A 668 7.00 10.36 3.47
CA ARG A 668 8.41 10.47 3.05
C ARG A 668 9.28 11.21 4.08
N MET A 669 8.76 12.28 4.69
CA MET A 669 9.44 12.99 5.79
C MET A 669 9.74 12.05 6.98
N ARG A 670 8.75 11.24 7.38
CA ARG A 670 8.92 10.28 8.50
C ARG A 670 9.91 9.19 8.15
N GLU A 671 9.85 8.65 6.93
CA GLU A 671 10.80 7.64 6.44
C GLU A 671 12.24 8.17 6.44
N LYS A 672 12.45 9.40 5.99
CA LYS A 672 13.76 10.06 6.02
C LYS A 672 14.28 10.24 7.44
N ARG A 673 13.50 10.82 8.36
CA ARG A 673 13.88 11.00 9.77
C ARG A 673 14.25 9.67 10.45
N ARG A 674 13.57 8.57 10.08
CA ARG A 674 13.88 7.22 10.57
C ARG A 674 15.19 6.69 10.02
N ALA A 675 15.48 6.92 8.75
CA ALA A 675 16.75 6.53 8.13
C ALA A 675 17.92 7.27 8.79
N GLU A 676 17.82 8.58 8.95
CA GLU A 676 18.81 9.43 9.63
C GLU A 676 19.04 9.01 11.10
N ALA A 677 17.97 8.67 11.82
CA ALA A 677 18.08 8.18 13.20
C ALA A 677 18.82 6.83 13.28
N ARG A 678 18.56 5.92 12.35
CA ARG A 678 19.26 4.61 12.26
C ARG A 678 20.74 4.78 11.92
N GLU A 679 21.08 5.67 11.00
CA GLU A 679 22.48 5.99 10.63
C GLU A 679 23.22 6.62 11.82
N ALA A 680 22.59 7.55 12.54
CA ALA A 680 23.15 8.16 13.73
C ALA A 680 23.36 7.14 14.86
N GLU A 681 22.46 6.15 15.03
CA GLU A 681 22.58 5.07 16.00
C GLU A 681 23.72 4.10 15.60
N ALA A 682 23.83 3.76 14.31
CA ALA A 682 24.90 2.92 13.78
C ALA A 682 26.28 3.57 13.93
N ALA A 683 26.36 4.91 13.73
CA ALA A 683 27.60 5.67 13.91
C ALA A 683 28.02 5.80 15.40
N ARG A 684 27.09 5.64 16.34
CA ARG A 684 27.36 5.66 17.79
C ARG A 684 27.69 4.29 18.38
N ALA A 685 27.45 3.20 17.65
CA ALA A 685 27.83 1.86 18.09
C ALA A 685 29.37 1.77 18.22
N PRO A 686 29.93 1.35 19.37
CA PRO A 686 31.37 1.24 19.52
C PRO A 686 31.91 0.21 18.51
N SER A 687 32.92 0.61 17.73
CA SER A 687 33.69 -0.33 16.93
C SER A 687 34.34 -1.34 17.88
N ASN A 688 33.83 -2.54 17.95
CA ASN A 688 34.52 -3.65 18.60
C ASN A 688 35.81 -3.94 17.84
N GLY A 689 36.87 -3.23 18.24
CA GLY A 689 38.22 -3.54 17.84
C GLY A 689 38.58 -4.93 18.38
N ASN A 690 38.64 -5.90 17.51
CA ASN A 690 39.24 -7.19 17.76
C ASN A 690 40.74 -7.01 17.95
N GLY A 691 41.12 -6.64 19.17
CA GLY A 691 42.53 -6.68 19.63
C GLY A 691 42.84 -8.08 20.11
N ASN A 692 43.23 -8.94 19.20
CA ASN A 692 43.90 -10.21 19.58
C ASN A 692 45.34 -9.89 20.01
N GLY A 693 45.51 -9.62 21.29
CA GLY A 693 46.79 -9.55 21.93
C GLY A 693 47.19 -10.91 22.50
N ASN A 694 47.87 -11.71 21.73
CA ASN A 694 48.68 -12.79 22.30
C ASN A 694 50.10 -12.24 22.54
N GLY A 695 50.39 -12.01 23.80
CA GLY A 695 51.75 -11.81 24.24
C GLY A 695 52.45 -13.15 24.42
N GLU A 696 53.58 -13.31 23.78
CA GLU A 696 54.63 -14.21 24.25
C GLU A 696 56.01 -13.57 24.00
N SER A 697 56.74 -13.49 25.08
CA SER A 697 58.09 -13.01 25.24
C SER A 697 59.09 -14.02 24.64
N ALA A 698 60.12 -13.54 23.96
CA ALA A 698 61.53 -13.74 24.36
C ALA A 698 62.52 -13.58 23.24
N ARG A 699 63.47 -12.68 23.49
CA ARG A 699 64.95 -12.75 23.28
C ARG A 699 65.54 -12.63 21.86
N GLU A 700 66.25 -11.53 21.77
CA GLU A 700 67.65 -11.36 21.35
C GLU A 700 68.16 -11.94 20.03
N GLY A 701 68.72 -11.04 19.22
CA GLY A 701 69.89 -11.42 18.45
C GLY A 701 70.02 -10.77 17.09
N GLY A 702 70.72 -9.64 17.01
CA GLY A 702 71.86 -9.50 16.11
C GLY A 702 71.66 -9.13 14.64
N LYS A 703 71.95 -7.86 14.35
CA LYS A 703 72.88 -7.39 13.28
C LYS A 703 72.60 -7.76 11.82
N ASP A 704 72.37 -6.72 11.10
CA ASP A 704 73.31 -6.06 10.15
C ASP A 704 73.01 -6.26 8.65
N ASN A 705 73.03 -5.12 8.01
CA ASN A 705 73.48 -4.84 6.64
C ASN A 705 72.71 -5.29 5.40
N GLY A 706 72.32 -4.26 4.67
CA GLY A 706 72.82 -4.20 3.32
C GLY A 706 71.79 -3.95 2.19
N LYS A 707 71.72 -2.70 1.80
CA LYS A 707 71.66 -2.18 0.42
C LYS A 707 70.87 -2.91 -0.68
N SER A 708 70.00 -2.22 -1.27
CA SER A 708 70.06 -1.56 -2.61
C SER A 708 69.08 -2.15 -3.64
N GLU A 709 68.35 -1.19 -4.18
CA GLU A 709 68.12 -0.92 -5.60
C GLU A 709 67.18 -1.81 -6.44
N ASN A 710 66.31 -1.05 -7.04
CA ASN A 710 65.85 -1.12 -8.44
C ASN A 710 64.69 -2.03 -8.85
N GLY A 711 63.64 -1.41 -9.25
CA GLY A 711 63.26 -1.37 -10.66
C GLY A 711 62.27 -2.42 -11.13
N GLY A 712 61.19 -1.96 -11.68
CA GLY A 712 60.53 -2.75 -12.72
C GLY A 712 59.00 -2.89 -12.60
N ARG A 713 58.28 -1.99 -13.23
CA ARG A 713 56.98 -2.37 -13.85
C ARG A 713 57.25 -3.45 -14.93
N PRO A 714 56.33 -4.38 -15.18
CA PRO A 714 55.58 -4.26 -16.43
C PRO A 714 54.08 -4.69 -16.35
N GLU A 715 53.30 -3.93 -17.07
CA GLU A 715 52.45 -4.30 -18.23
C GLU A 715 51.37 -5.42 -18.10
N ALA A 716 50.26 -5.00 -18.62
CA ALA A 716 49.03 -5.67 -18.88
C ALA A 716 49.16 -7.00 -19.66
N LYS A 717 48.26 -7.95 -19.37
CA LYS A 717 47.75 -8.92 -20.36
C LYS A 717 46.28 -9.15 -20.23
N THR A 718 45.59 -8.77 -21.30
CA THR A 718 44.26 -9.17 -21.72
C THR A 718 44.15 -10.68 -21.93
N SER A 719 43.06 -11.32 -21.52
CA SER A 719 42.53 -12.48 -22.21
C SER A 719 41.02 -12.57 -22.04
N SER A 720 40.34 -12.46 -23.17
CA SER A 720 38.97 -12.78 -23.47
C SER A 720 38.68 -14.27 -23.32
N VAL A 721 37.54 -14.65 -22.75
CA VAL A 721 36.79 -15.86 -23.19
C VAL A 721 35.31 -15.55 -23.07
N ALA A 722 34.61 -15.65 -24.20
CA ALA A 722 33.17 -15.71 -24.36
C ALA A 722 32.70 -17.15 -24.22
N GLU A 723 31.40 -17.32 -23.92
CA GLU A 723 30.47 -18.44 -24.17
C GLU A 723 29.48 -18.51 -23.00
N GLY A 724 28.18 -18.65 -23.11
CA GLY A 724 27.30 -18.90 -24.23
C GLY A 724 25.91 -19.01 -23.59
N VAL A 725 24.93 -18.32 -24.18
CA VAL A 725 23.50 -18.37 -23.78
C VAL A 725 22.84 -19.51 -24.56
N PRO A 726 22.03 -20.39 -23.94
CA PRO A 726 21.22 -21.36 -24.69
C PRO A 726 19.87 -20.74 -25.14
N PRO A 727 19.31 -21.21 -26.26
CA PRO A 727 18.15 -20.59 -26.92
C PRO A 727 16.82 -21.04 -26.32
N ILE A 728 15.87 -20.08 -26.33
CA ILE A 728 14.46 -20.27 -26.01
C ILE A 728 13.75 -20.87 -27.21
N LEU A 729 13.05 -21.98 -27.02
CA LEU A 729 12.13 -22.58 -28.00
C LEU A 729 10.74 -21.94 -27.90
N PRO A 730 10.01 -21.78 -29.02
CA PRO A 730 8.66 -21.20 -29.02
C PRO A 730 7.59 -22.25 -28.68
N PRO A 731 6.40 -21.84 -28.20
CA PRO A 731 5.30 -22.75 -27.94
C PRO A 731 4.55 -23.11 -29.23
N ASN A 732 4.24 -24.37 -29.39
CA ASN A 732 3.36 -24.91 -30.42
C ASN A 732 1.88 -24.78 -30.02
N SER A 733 1.08 -24.42 -31.02
CA SER A 733 -0.38 -24.54 -31.27
C SER A 733 -1.32 -24.12 -30.12
#